data_6e82237cc3cf8da925ba21c3a9f32700
#
_entry.id   6e82237cc3cf8da925ba21c3a9f32700
#
_cell.length_a   1.000
_cell.length_b   1.000
_cell.length_c   1.000
_cell.angle_alpha   90.00
_cell.angle_beta   90.00
_cell.angle_gamma   90.00
#
_symmetry.space_group_name_H-M   'P 1'
#
loop_
_entity.id
_entity.type
_entity.pdbx_description
1 polymer ?
#
loop_
_entity_poly.entity_id
_entity_poly.type
_entity_poly.pdbx_seq_one_letter_code
_entity_poly.pdbx_strand_id
1 'polypeptide(L)'
;MVEAAPALIELRDICRIYGGSPSTKPAVQVLFDVSFRIEPGDFVAIVGASGSGKSTLMNLLGCLDKPSSGTYLFEGRNVAQLGPDELAALRRETFGFVFQGYHLIPTETACENVQMPAIYAGMDKASRAERAARLLSSLGLVDKLDNRPNQLSGGQQQRVSIARALMNGGRVILADEPTGALDSASGAEVMALLRELSDSGHTIILITHDQKVAAMADRVIEIRDGRILSDSRPDAAAPSKARQSLREPQHRRSPWLSEIKDAARSALRSMFLNRHRTALTLLGVIIGVASVIVMLAVGEGARQRVMDQMGTMGTTIMYLSSSSPPHGLPKGQLTQEDLEAIGELPLIRRVMPVIGDPITVRRGSVDRQVYVFAANETMPAIHRWELAQGRYYTDAEDRDLAPLVVLGHRAAQQFFPHVKHPLGQQLLIGNSPFEVIGVMQERGADSGAQDYDDMVFVPYQAARARVYQAQTQPDYVVIDAQDSSTVLEAEQCMRQLLIQRHGGREDFSIGNAAARLQAEASTRQAMSMMLGLIAAVSLLVGGIGVMNVMLMTVRERTREIGIRMATGARQSDILRQFLTEAVLLTITGGCLGVLAGAVVGIGLIVGGVDVVFSLRAALGAFGCAVVTGMVFGYMPARTAAALDPVQALAGE
;
A
#
# COMPACT_ATOMS: atom_id res chain seq x y z
N MET A 1 11.44 -23.88 63.29
CA MET A 1 12.41 -23.14 62.45
C MET A 1 11.58 -22.16 61.63
N VAL A 2 11.65 -20.86 61.93
CA VAL A 2 11.02 -19.83 61.07
C VAL A 2 11.86 -19.78 59.80
N GLU A 3 11.30 -20.21 58.66
CA GLU A 3 11.95 -20.03 57.38
C GLU A 3 12.24 -18.54 57.21
N ALA A 4 13.51 -18.17 57.16
CA ALA A 4 13.90 -16.80 56.94
C ALA A 4 13.33 -16.34 55.59
N ALA A 5 12.62 -15.20 55.58
CA ALA A 5 12.06 -14.67 54.34
C ALA A 5 13.18 -14.56 53.28
N PRO A 6 12.93 -14.93 52.02
CA PRO A 6 13.94 -14.89 50.98
C PRO A 6 14.47 -13.47 50.81
N ALA A 7 15.78 -13.36 50.61
CA ALA A 7 16.41 -12.06 50.26
C ALA A 7 15.76 -11.45 49.01
N LEU A 8 15.73 -10.13 48.89
CA LEU A 8 15.17 -9.47 47.73
C LEU A 8 16.00 -9.78 46.48
N ILE A 9 17.33 -9.70 46.59
CA ILE A 9 18.27 -10.09 45.53
C ILE A 9 19.33 -11.00 46.15
N GLU A 10 19.58 -12.13 45.48
CA GLU A 10 20.67 -13.04 45.87
C GLU A 10 21.44 -13.48 44.63
N LEU A 11 22.74 -13.16 44.64
CA LEU A 11 23.70 -13.61 43.64
C LEU A 11 24.55 -14.73 44.23
N ARG A 12 24.71 -15.85 43.50
CA ARG A 12 25.55 -16.99 43.85
C ARG A 12 26.47 -17.31 42.69
N ASP A 13 27.77 -17.11 42.87
CA ASP A 13 28.86 -17.44 41.94
C ASP A 13 28.62 -16.92 40.51
N ILE A 14 28.16 -15.68 40.41
CA ILE A 14 27.83 -15.09 39.14
C ILE A 14 29.10 -14.78 38.34
N CYS A 15 29.13 -15.33 37.12
CA CYS A 15 30.14 -14.99 36.11
C CYS A 15 29.48 -14.36 34.88
N ARG A 16 30.20 -13.42 34.23
CA ARG A 16 29.78 -12.86 32.97
C ARG A 16 30.93 -12.81 31.97
N ILE A 17 30.69 -13.41 30.80
CA ILE A 17 31.62 -13.51 29.67
C ILE A 17 30.97 -12.88 28.44
N TYR A 18 31.67 -11.96 27.79
CA TYR A 18 31.25 -11.36 26.51
C TYR A 18 32.13 -11.90 25.37
N GLY A 19 31.54 -12.10 24.20
CA GLY A 19 32.22 -12.68 23.04
C GLY A 19 32.21 -14.22 23.03
N GLY A 20 33.13 -14.86 22.31
CA GLY A 20 33.26 -16.33 22.32
C GLY A 20 32.48 -17.07 21.24
N SER A 21 31.89 -16.37 20.26
CA SER A 21 31.35 -17.03 19.06
C SER A 21 32.45 -17.24 18.02
N PRO A 22 32.46 -18.35 17.27
CA PRO A 22 33.54 -18.72 16.34
C PRO A 22 33.86 -17.68 15.24
N SER A 23 33.01 -16.67 15.04
CA SER A 23 33.13 -15.63 14.03
C SER A 23 33.36 -14.21 14.53
N THR A 24 33.41 -13.98 15.86
CA THR A 24 33.51 -12.64 16.45
C THR A 24 34.43 -12.64 17.68
N LYS A 25 35.07 -11.54 17.98
CA LYS A 25 35.92 -11.14 19.12
C LYS A 25 36.27 -12.23 20.19
N PRO A 26 37.50 -12.29 20.71
CA PRO A 26 37.88 -13.21 21.78
C PRO A 26 36.95 -13.06 23.00
N ALA A 27 36.70 -14.19 23.69
CA ALA A 27 35.90 -14.21 24.89
C ALA A 27 36.60 -13.38 26.00
N VAL A 28 35.90 -12.43 26.59
CA VAL A 28 36.39 -11.61 27.70
C VAL A 28 35.49 -11.84 28.91
N GLN A 29 36.02 -12.40 29.97
CA GLN A 29 35.32 -12.50 31.24
C GLN A 29 35.44 -11.21 32.01
N VAL A 30 34.31 -10.67 32.46
CA VAL A 30 34.20 -9.37 33.15
C VAL A 30 33.86 -9.52 34.62
N LEU A 31 33.07 -10.56 35.00
CA LEU A 31 32.72 -10.87 36.36
C LEU A 31 33.14 -12.30 36.71
N PHE A 32 33.68 -12.46 37.92
CA PHE A 32 34.23 -13.68 38.40
C PHE A 32 33.65 -14.05 39.82
N ASP A 33 32.82 -15.05 39.88
CA ASP A 33 32.31 -15.67 41.13
C ASP A 33 31.70 -14.66 42.13
N VAL A 34 30.90 -13.70 41.59
CA VAL A 34 30.30 -12.62 42.39
C VAL A 34 29.14 -13.18 43.20
N SER A 35 29.23 -13.08 44.54
CA SER A 35 28.20 -13.59 45.44
C SER A 35 27.92 -12.57 46.55
N PHE A 36 26.65 -12.12 46.69
CA PHE A 36 26.15 -11.30 47.79
C PHE A 36 24.61 -11.33 47.82
N ARG A 37 24.02 -10.80 48.92
CA ARG A 37 22.58 -10.65 49.12
C ARG A 37 22.21 -9.21 49.43
N ILE A 38 21.04 -8.77 48.94
CA ILE A 38 20.44 -7.50 49.27
C ILE A 38 19.07 -7.72 49.85
N GLU A 39 18.80 -7.14 50.98
CA GLU A 39 17.51 -7.23 51.68
C GLU A 39 16.58 -6.07 51.27
N PRO A 40 15.25 -6.23 51.43
CA PRO A 40 14.32 -5.14 51.17
C PRO A 40 14.62 -3.92 52.07
N GLY A 41 14.73 -2.74 51.45
CA GLY A 41 15.01 -1.46 52.14
C GLY A 41 16.49 -1.16 52.34
N ASP A 42 17.41 -2.01 51.87
CA ASP A 42 18.86 -1.75 51.94
C ASP A 42 19.23 -0.51 51.07
N PHE A 43 20.11 0.33 51.58
CA PHE A 43 20.81 1.32 50.78
C PHE A 43 22.27 0.89 50.61
N VAL A 44 22.57 0.31 49.44
CA VAL A 44 23.86 -0.31 49.14
C VAL A 44 24.61 0.52 48.09
N ALA A 45 25.87 0.85 48.36
CA ALA A 45 26.77 1.39 47.37
C ALA A 45 27.74 0.33 46.82
N ILE A 46 27.87 0.20 45.54
CA ILE A 46 28.87 -0.61 44.85
C ILE A 46 29.96 0.29 44.32
N VAL A 47 31.19 0.17 44.85
CA VAL A 47 32.31 1.02 44.51
C VAL A 47 33.43 0.26 43.82
N GLY A 48 34.20 0.93 42.98
CA GLY A 48 35.37 0.35 42.31
C GLY A 48 35.93 1.27 41.23
N ALA A 49 37.13 1.02 40.77
CA ALA A 49 37.77 1.78 39.70
C ALA A 49 36.99 1.67 38.36
N SER A 50 37.24 2.55 37.38
CA SER A 50 36.70 2.41 36.04
C SER A 50 37.16 1.07 35.43
N GLY A 51 36.26 0.36 34.75
CA GLY A 51 36.56 -0.97 34.17
C GLY A 51 36.49 -2.15 35.14
N SER A 52 36.20 -1.94 36.43
CA SER A 52 36.13 -3.02 37.44
C SER A 52 34.90 -3.97 37.31
N GLY A 53 34.01 -3.77 36.34
CA GLY A 53 32.80 -4.60 36.13
C GLY A 53 31.50 -4.06 36.74
N LYS A 54 31.50 -2.83 37.33
CA LYS A 54 30.33 -2.22 38.00
C LYS A 54 29.10 -2.09 37.11
N SER A 55 29.26 -1.53 35.91
CA SER A 55 28.14 -1.35 34.96
C SER A 55 27.61 -2.69 34.45
N THR A 56 28.48 -3.69 34.25
CA THR A 56 28.08 -5.08 33.94
C THR A 56 27.26 -5.69 35.08
N LEU A 57 27.69 -5.50 36.33
CA LEU A 57 26.95 -5.99 37.49
C LEU A 57 25.58 -5.28 37.61
N MET A 58 25.52 -3.96 37.37
CA MET A 58 24.24 -3.23 37.33
C MET A 58 23.28 -3.76 36.28
N ASN A 59 23.78 -4.01 35.06
CA ASN A 59 22.98 -4.56 33.99
C ASN A 59 22.38 -5.94 34.34
N LEU A 60 23.17 -6.77 35.05
CA LEU A 60 22.67 -8.07 35.56
C LEU A 60 21.63 -7.86 36.64
N LEU A 61 21.91 -7.01 37.65
CA LEU A 61 20.99 -6.70 38.77
C LEU A 61 19.66 -6.17 38.25
N GLY A 62 19.71 -5.28 37.24
CA GLY A 62 18.53 -4.70 36.60
C GLY A 62 17.85 -5.56 35.54
N CYS A 63 18.25 -6.83 35.40
CA CYS A 63 17.68 -7.74 34.41
C CYS A 63 17.75 -7.21 32.95
N LEU A 64 18.73 -6.35 32.66
CA LEU A 64 19.06 -5.89 31.31
C LEU A 64 19.91 -6.92 30.58
N ASP A 65 20.70 -7.69 31.32
CA ASP A 65 21.56 -8.76 30.85
C ASP A 65 21.36 -10.03 31.68
N LYS A 66 21.86 -11.17 31.21
CA LYS A 66 21.80 -12.45 31.90
C LYS A 66 23.21 -12.93 32.30
N PRO A 67 23.37 -13.62 33.45
CA PRO A 67 24.67 -14.22 33.81
C PRO A 67 25.04 -15.31 32.80
N SER A 68 26.35 -15.49 32.57
CA SER A 68 26.88 -16.61 31.79
C SER A 68 26.90 -17.91 32.57
N SER A 69 27.14 -17.85 33.88
CA SER A 69 27.03 -18.93 34.84
C SER A 69 26.73 -18.39 36.23
N GLY A 70 26.40 -19.28 37.17
CA GLY A 70 25.95 -18.93 38.51
C GLY A 70 24.43 -18.81 38.60
N THR A 71 23.93 -18.38 39.76
CA THR A 71 22.48 -18.30 40.04
C THR A 71 22.11 -16.90 40.52
N TYR A 72 21.21 -16.23 39.81
CA TYR A 72 20.60 -14.97 40.22
C TYR A 72 19.16 -15.20 40.67
N LEU A 73 18.87 -15.03 41.92
CA LEU A 73 17.54 -15.11 42.49
C LEU A 73 16.99 -13.71 42.81
N PHE A 74 15.80 -13.44 42.35
CA PHE A 74 15.00 -12.28 42.71
C PHE A 74 13.75 -12.76 43.46
N GLU A 75 13.60 -12.43 44.74
CA GLU A 75 12.55 -12.93 45.60
C GLU A 75 12.42 -14.49 45.54
N GLY A 76 13.54 -15.20 45.47
CA GLY A 76 13.60 -16.64 45.34
C GLY A 76 13.36 -17.20 43.91
N ARG A 77 13.02 -16.38 42.93
CA ARG A 77 12.86 -16.81 41.53
C ARG A 77 14.16 -16.67 40.75
N ASN A 78 14.54 -17.70 40.00
CA ASN A 78 15.77 -17.66 39.18
C ASN A 78 15.54 -16.83 37.91
N VAL A 79 16.19 -15.64 37.84
CA VAL A 79 16.10 -14.69 36.76
C VAL A 79 16.67 -15.24 35.44
N ALA A 80 17.66 -16.14 35.50
CA ALA A 80 18.28 -16.73 34.30
C ALA A 80 17.29 -17.57 33.49
N GLN A 81 16.26 -18.11 34.13
CA GLN A 81 15.22 -18.96 33.54
C GLN A 81 14.07 -18.14 32.90
N LEU A 82 13.96 -16.85 33.22
CA LEU A 82 12.89 -16.00 32.73
C LEU A 82 13.05 -15.70 31.25
N GLY A 83 11.91 -15.67 30.54
CA GLY A 83 11.83 -15.23 29.15
C GLY A 83 12.01 -13.73 28.98
N PRO A 84 12.23 -13.23 27.73
CA PRO A 84 12.42 -11.80 27.47
C PRO A 84 11.24 -10.93 27.95
N ASP A 85 10.02 -11.40 27.78
CA ASP A 85 8.81 -10.69 28.20
C ASP A 85 8.63 -10.65 29.72
N GLU A 86 9.03 -11.71 30.41
CA GLU A 86 9.01 -11.79 31.87
C GLU A 86 10.08 -10.86 32.47
N LEU A 87 11.27 -10.80 31.88
CA LEU A 87 12.32 -9.85 32.25
C LEU A 87 11.86 -8.40 32.02
N ALA A 88 11.17 -8.12 30.91
CA ALA A 88 10.58 -6.82 30.64
C ALA A 88 9.52 -6.43 31.69
N ALA A 89 8.67 -7.38 32.08
CA ALA A 89 7.69 -7.19 33.14
C ALA A 89 8.36 -6.91 34.48
N LEU A 90 9.40 -7.67 34.85
CA LEU A 90 10.16 -7.47 36.08
C LEU A 90 10.83 -6.08 36.11
N ARG A 91 11.47 -5.64 35.00
CA ARG A 91 12.01 -4.28 34.88
C ARG A 91 10.95 -3.22 35.05
N ARG A 92 9.79 -3.39 34.42
CA ARG A 92 8.71 -2.42 34.43
C ARG A 92 8.06 -2.26 35.80
N GLU A 93 7.88 -3.36 36.53
CA GLU A 93 7.07 -3.39 37.76
C GLU A 93 7.92 -3.20 39.03
N THR A 94 9.21 -3.53 38.97
CA THR A 94 10.06 -3.58 40.16
C THR A 94 11.22 -2.62 40.13
N PHE A 95 11.89 -2.48 38.98
CA PHE A 95 13.12 -1.69 38.88
C PHE A 95 12.88 -0.29 38.41
N GLY A 96 13.54 0.70 39.04
CA GLY A 96 13.66 2.06 38.59
C GLY A 96 15.11 2.35 38.20
N PHE A 97 15.37 2.75 36.97
CA PHE A 97 16.74 3.06 36.51
C PHE A 97 16.99 4.55 36.51
N VAL A 98 18.11 4.94 37.13
CA VAL A 98 18.66 6.30 37.17
C VAL A 98 20.07 6.24 36.58
N PHE A 99 20.22 6.66 35.33
CA PHE A 99 21.47 6.54 34.58
C PHE A 99 22.34 7.78 34.70
N GLN A 100 23.66 7.65 34.57
CA GLN A 100 24.67 8.73 34.59
C GLN A 100 24.37 9.81 33.52
N GLY A 101 23.97 9.46 32.32
CA GLY A 101 23.64 10.36 31.22
C GLY A 101 22.15 10.74 31.14
N TYR A 102 21.41 10.68 32.27
CA TYR A 102 19.96 10.90 32.40
C TYR A 102 19.10 9.99 31.51
N HIS A 103 19.53 9.69 30.30
CA HIS A 103 18.87 8.88 29.28
C HIS A 103 17.40 9.28 29.13
N LEU A 104 17.14 10.57 28.94
CA LEU A 104 15.84 11.10 28.59
C LEU A 104 15.69 11.12 27.08
N ILE A 105 14.48 10.90 26.59
CA ILE A 105 14.16 11.01 25.16
C ILE A 105 14.12 12.50 24.81
N PRO A 106 14.99 12.99 23.91
CA PRO A 106 15.11 14.41 23.61
C PRO A 106 13.89 15.07 23.00
N THR A 107 13.08 14.26 22.28
CA THR A 107 11.88 14.71 21.57
C THR A 107 10.64 14.78 22.46
N GLU A 108 10.69 14.16 23.65
CA GLU A 108 9.58 14.11 24.59
C GLU A 108 9.74 15.14 25.70
N THR A 109 8.63 15.61 26.29
CA THR A 109 8.64 16.52 27.45
C THR A 109 9.07 15.79 28.71
N ALA A 110 9.34 16.52 29.80
CA ALA A 110 9.62 15.93 31.11
C ALA A 110 8.49 15.02 31.56
N CYS A 111 7.24 15.46 31.42
CA CYS A 111 6.05 14.70 31.76
C CYS A 111 5.92 13.45 30.90
N GLU A 112 6.15 13.53 29.58
CA GLU A 112 6.12 12.36 28.67
C GLU A 112 7.22 11.35 28.97
N ASN A 113 8.45 11.81 29.29
CA ASN A 113 9.54 10.94 29.72
C ASN A 113 9.20 10.15 30.99
N VAL A 114 8.56 10.80 31.99
CA VAL A 114 8.13 10.13 33.22
C VAL A 114 7.01 9.13 32.98
N GLN A 115 6.09 9.40 32.06
CA GLN A 115 4.97 8.51 31.72
C GLN A 115 5.39 7.21 31.05
N MET A 116 6.58 7.14 30.46
CA MET A 116 7.00 6.04 29.59
C MET A 116 6.85 4.63 30.20
N PRO A 117 7.30 4.33 31.43
CA PRO A 117 7.12 3.01 32.03
C PRO A 117 5.64 2.63 32.18
N ALA A 118 4.77 3.61 32.46
CA ALA A 118 3.33 3.41 32.64
C ALA A 118 2.59 3.12 31.34
N ILE A 119 3.11 3.58 30.19
CA ILE A 119 2.57 3.21 28.86
C ILE A 119 2.68 1.69 28.71
N TYR A 120 3.82 1.11 28.97
CA TYR A 120 4.06 -0.33 28.84
C TYR A 120 3.40 -1.15 29.94
N ALA A 121 3.06 -0.52 31.09
CA ALA A 121 2.25 -1.11 32.13
C ALA A 121 0.74 -1.13 31.80
N GLY A 122 0.32 -0.46 30.70
CA GLY A 122 -1.08 -0.39 30.29
C GLY A 122 -1.92 0.57 31.13
N MET A 123 -1.31 1.57 31.78
CA MET A 123 -2.03 2.60 32.51
C MET A 123 -2.74 3.55 31.55
N ASP A 124 -3.98 3.93 31.82
CA ASP A 124 -4.72 4.86 31.00
C ASP A 124 -4.07 6.26 30.99
N LYS A 125 -4.34 7.02 29.90
CA LYS A 125 -3.64 8.29 29.63
C LYS A 125 -3.84 9.35 30.72
N ALA A 126 -5.04 9.44 31.31
CA ALA A 126 -5.33 10.45 32.32
C ALA A 126 -4.61 10.12 33.64
N SER A 127 -4.72 8.89 34.08
CA SER A 127 -4.06 8.40 35.31
C SER A 127 -2.52 8.51 35.24
N ARG A 128 -1.92 8.14 34.10
CA ARG A 128 -0.46 8.25 33.96
C ARG A 128 0.03 9.70 33.92
N ALA A 129 -0.73 10.61 33.26
CA ALA A 129 -0.38 12.02 33.20
C ALA A 129 -0.48 12.67 34.61
N GLU A 130 -1.56 12.39 35.34
CA GLU A 130 -1.74 12.88 36.70
C GLU A 130 -0.66 12.38 37.65
N ARG A 131 -0.32 11.07 37.58
CA ARG A 131 0.74 10.50 38.40
C ARG A 131 2.12 11.09 38.07
N ALA A 132 2.44 11.26 36.77
CA ALA A 132 3.70 11.88 36.34
C ALA A 132 3.81 13.33 36.84
N ALA A 133 2.72 14.12 36.72
CA ALA A 133 2.67 15.45 37.23
C ALA A 133 2.87 15.53 38.76
N ARG A 134 2.24 14.65 39.52
CA ARG A 134 2.45 14.54 40.98
C ARG A 134 3.91 14.22 41.34
N LEU A 135 4.53 13.24 40.62
CA LEU A 135 5.93 12.87 40.86
C LEU A 135 6.89 14.03 40.52
N LEU A 136 6.65 14.71 39.40
CA LEU A 136 7.47 15.89 39.06
C LEU A 136 7.28 17.05 40.05
N SER A 137 6.06 17.25 40.52
CA SER A 137 5.76 18.26 41.55
C SER A 137 6.45 17.96 42.87
N SER A 138 6.44 16.71 43.36
CA SER A 138 7.15 16.31 44.60
C SER A 138 8.67 16.49 44.49
N LEU A 139 9.21 16.50 43.25
CA LEU A 139 10.62 16.72 42.97
C LEU A 139 10.94 18.18 42.60
N GLY A 140 10.04 19.13 42.84
CA GLY A 140 10.25 20.54 42.61
C GLY A 140 10.28 20.96 41.13
N LEU A 141 9.58 20.21 40.25
CA LEU A 141 9.57 20.46 38.80
C LEU A 141 8.17 20.80 38.25
N VAL A 142 7.33 21.43 39.06
CA VAL A 142 5.95 21.82 38.72
C VAL A 142 5.88 22.69 37.46
N ASP A 143 6.81 23.66 37.33
CA ASP A 143 6.85 24.59 36.20
C ASP A 143 7.58 24.04 34.97
N LYS A 144 8.04 22.80 35.02
CA LYS A 144 8.89 22.17 34.00
C LYS A 144 8.24 20.97 33.28
N LEU A 145 6.96 20.74 33.51
CA LEU A 145 6.23 19.55 32.98
C LEU A 145 6.35 19.45 31.46
N ASP A 146 6.21 20.57 30.75
CA ASP A 146 6.20 20.63 29.29
C ASP A 146 7.58 20.91 28.68
N ASN A 147 8.61 21.13 29.52
CA ASN A 147 9.96 21.35 29.06
C ASN A 147 10.59 20.07 28.50
N ARG A 148 11.37 20.23 27.46
CA ARG A 148 12.17 19.12 26.87
C ARG A 148 13.55 19.06 27.59
N PRO A 149 14.25 17.90 27.47
CA PRO A 149 15.56 17.73 28.14
C PRO A 149 16.56 18.84 27.86
N ASN A 150 16.62 19.36 26.65
CA ASN A 150 17.50 20.46 26.26
C ASN A 150 17.16 21.83 26.89
N GLN A 151 16.01 21.94 27.57
CA GLN A 151 15.55 23.13 28.29
C GLN A 151 15.67 22.98 29.80
N LEU A 152 16.27 21.87 30.27
CA LEU A 152 16.43 21.54 31.68
C LEU A 152 17.91 21.54 32.06
N SER A 153 18.22 22.01 33.28
CA SER A 153 19.57 21.85 33.84
C SER A 153 19.88 20.37 34.11
N GLY A 154 21.17 20.02 34.29
CA GLY A 154 21.57 18.65 34.59
C GLY A 154 20.87 18.06 35.82
N GLY A 155 20.81 18.83 36.93
CA GLY A 155 20.08 18.41 38.12
C GLY A 155 18.58 18.25 37.93
N GLN A 156 17.97 19.11 37.08
CA GLN A 156 16.55 18.96 36.71
C GLN A 156 16.32 17.69 35.85
N GLN A 157 17.22 17.42 34.88
CA GLN A 157 17.14 16.17 34.07
C GLN A 157 17.28 14.94 34.95
N GLN A 158 18.16 14.96 35.96
CA GLN A 158 18.33 13.86 36.89
C GLN A 158 17.09 13.64 37.74
N ARG A 159 16.43 14.71 38.21
CA ARG A 159 15.16 14.61 38.94
C ARG A 159 14.04 14.05 38.03
N VAL A 160 13.98 14.39 36.74
CA VAL A 160 13.08 13.77 35.79
C VAL A 160 13.38 12.28 35.63
N SER A 161 14.66 11.87 35.58
CA SER A 161 15.07 10.46 35.54
C SER A 161 14.62 9.69 36.79
N ILE A 162 14.75 10.29 37.97
CA ILE A 162 14.26 9.74 39.24
C ILE A 162 12.72 9.63 39.25
N ALA A 163 11.99 10.67 38.80
CA ALA A 163 10.55 10.63 38.66
C ALA A 163 10.11 9.48 37.76
N ARG A 164 10.81 9.25 36.64
CA ARG A 164 10.58 8.14 35.73
C ARG A 164 10.78 6.78 36.41
N ALA A 165 11.84 6.66 37.19
CA ALA A 165 12.14 5.44 37.97
C ALA A 165 11.03 5.10 38.99
N LEU A 166 10.36 6.11 39.54
CA LEU A 166 9.26 5.95 40.52
C LEU A 166 7.88 5.75 39.89
N MET A 167 7.75 5.88 38.57
CA MET A 167 6.46 5.92 37.92
C MET A 167 5.60 4.68 38.14
N ASN A 168 6.18 3.49 38.13
CA ASN A 168 5.50 2.21 38.40
C ASN A 168 5.76 1.67 39.81
N GLY A 169 6.27 2.50 40.73
CA GLY A 169 6.53 2.13 42.11
C GLY A 169 8.01 2.07 42.49
N GLY A 170 8.89 1.59 41.60
CA GLY A 170 10.36 1.61 41.80
C GLY A 170 10.81 0.96 43.12
N ARG A 171 10.39 -0.26 43.42
CA ARG A 171 10.77 -0.97 44.65
C ARG A 171 12.28 -1.08 44.83
N VAL A 172 13.01 -1.26 43.72
CA VAL A 172 14.47 -1.26 43.62
C VAL A 172 14.92 -0.15 42.70
N ILE A 173 15.65 0.81 43.21
CA ILE A 173 16.22 1.92 42.42
C ILE A 173 17.68 1.58 42.13
N LEU A 174 18.02 1.45 40.88
CA LEU A 174 19.39 1.24 40.39
C LEU A 174 19.93 2.59 39.89
N ALA A 175 20.87 3.18 40.63
CA ALA A 175 21.45 4.48 40.31
C ALA A 175 22.92 4.33 39.88
N ASP A 176 23.18 4.55 38.58
CA ASP A 176 24.52 4.49 38.00
C ASP A 176 25.13 5.89 37.94
N GLU A 177 26.11 6.13 38.79
CA GLU A 177 26.81 7.42 38.92
C GLU A 177 25.87 8.65 38.89
N PRO A 178 24.83 8.68 39.77
CA PRO A 178 23.74 9.65 39.66
C PRO A 178 24.18 11.10 39.84
N THR A 179 25.40 11.35 40.31
CA THR A 179 26.00 12.68 40.55
C THR A 179 27.14 13.00 39.59
N GLY A 180 27.58 12.03 38.76
CA GLY A 180 28.82 12.16 37.97
C GLY A 180 28.81 13.25 36.90
N ALA A 181 27.64 13.72 36.50
CA ALA A 181 27.47 14.79 35.50
C ALA A 181 26.91 16.09 36.11
N LEU A 182 26.92 16.22 37.45
CA LEU A 182 26.33 17.34 38.19
C LEU A 182 27.39 18.18 38.91
N ASP A 183 27.09 19.44 39.12
CA ASP A 183 27.82 20.28 40.10
C ASP A 183 27.60 19.78 41.54
N SER A 184 28.47 20.17 42.44
CA SER A 184 28.48 19.67 43.83
C SER A 184 27.16 19.96 44.59
N ALA A 185 26.51 21.11 44.33
CA ALA A 185 25.26 21.46 44.98
C ALA A 185 24.08 20.58 44.45
N SER A 186 23.94 20.48 43.13
CA SER A 186 22.93 19.60 42.51
C SER A 186 23.16 18.14 42.85
N GLY A 187 24.44 17.70 42.96
CA GLY A 187 24.79 16.35 43.39
C GLY A 187 24.33 16.04 44.80
N ALA A 188 24.56 16.98 45.76
CA ALA A 188 24.11 16.83 47.13
C ALA A 188 22.57 16.73 47.25
N GLU A 189 21.84 17.54 46.47
CA GLU A 189 20.37 17.48 46.41
C GLU A 189 19.86 16.13 45.90
N VAL A 190 20.48 15.55 44.85
CA VAL A 190 20.14 14.24 44.32
C VAL A 190 20.40 13.13 45.32
N MET A 191 21.53 13.20 46.06
CA MET A 191 21.83 12.22 47.11
C MET A 191 20.89 12.32 48.32
N ALA A 192 20.52 13.55 48.73
CA ALA A 192 19.51 13.76 49.76
C ALA A 192 18.15 13.13 49.37
N LEU A 193 17.73 13.29 48.10
CA LEU A 193 16.54 12.70 47.58
C LEU A 193 16.59 11.15 47.56
N LEU A 194 17.72 10.56 47.16
CA LEU A 194 17.90 9.10 47.22
C LEU A 194 17.84 8.60 48.69
N ARG A 195 18.35 9.34 49.64
CA ARG A 195 18.25 9.02 51.05
C ARG A 195 16.81 9.06 51.55
N GLU A 196 16.05 10.09 51.18
CA GLU A 196 14.62 10.20 51.51
C GLU A 196 13.81 9.01 50.93
N LEU A 197 14.11 8.59 49.70
CA LEU A 197 13.49 7.42 49.09
C LEU A 197 13.85 6.12 49.84
N SER A 198 15.10 5.95 50.28
CA SER A 198 15.50 4.82 51.13
C SER A 198 14.74 4.81 52.45
N ASP A 199 14.63 5.97 53.08
CA ASP A 199 13.90 6.11 54.38
C ASP A 199 12.38 5.85 54.19
N SER A 200 11.87 6.06 52.98
CA SER A 200 10.48 5.71 52.57
C SER A 200 10.28 4.23 52.24
N GLY A 201 11.32 3.40 52.35
CA GLY A 201 11.25 1.96 52.18
C GLY A 201 11.66 1.43 50.80
N HIS A 202 12.17 2.27 49.90
CA HIS A 202 12.77 1.81 48.66
C HIS A 202 14.13 1.14 48.88
N THR A 203 14.44 0.10 48.16
CA THR A 203 15.78 -0.50 48.11
C THR A 203 16.61 0.28 47.09
N ILE A 204 17.77 0.79 47.49
CA ILE A 204 18.63 1.60 46.63
C ILE A 204 19.96 0.89 46.42
N ILE A 205 20.33 0.71 45.16
CA ILE A 205 21.62 0.17 44.76
C ILE A 205 22.31 1.29 43.96
N LEU A 206 23.29 1.91 44.61
CA LEU A 206 24.07 3.01 44.05
C LEU A 206 25.37 2.47 43.49
N ILE A 207 25.72 2.83 42.29
CA ILE A 207 27.01 2.55 41.67
C ILE A 207 27.77 3.84 41.53
N THR A 208 29.00 3.89 42.08
CA THR A 208 29.84 5.08 42.02
C THR A 208 31.32 4.72 42.08
N HIS A 209 32.16 5.61 41.59
CA HIS A 209 33.60 5.57 41.83
C HIS A 209 34.03 6.58 42.93
N ASP A 210 33.12 7.44 43.39
CA ASP A 210 33.39 8.45 44.44
C ASP A 210 33.09 7.85 45.81
N GLN A 211 34.13 7.77 46.62
CA GLN A 211 34.02 7.24 48.00
C GLN A 211 33.18 8.15 48.93
N LYS A 212 33.11 9.47 48.66
CA LYS A 212 32.29 10.38 49.46
C LYS A 212 30.80 10.12 49.22
N VAL A 213 30.44 9.86 47.97
CA VAL A 213 29.08 9.49 47.58
C VAL A 213 28.72 8.11 48.15
N ALA A 214 29.65 7.16 48.10
CA ALA A 214 29.45 5.82 48.65
C ALA A 214 29.25 5.81 50.15
N ALA A 215 29.95 6.69 50.89
CA ALA A 215 29.83 6.80 52.34
C ALA A 215 28.45 7.28 52.82
N MET A 216 27.59 7.75 51.91
CA MET A 216 26.19 8.11 52.22
C MET A 216 25.25 6.88 52.25
N ALA A 217 25.70 5.73 51.77
CA ALA A 217 24.95 4.47 51.81
C ALA A 217 25.19 3.75 53.19
N ASP A 218 24.22 2.90 53.54
CA ASP A 218 24.32 2.15 54.81
C ASP A 218 25.28 0.94 54.69
N ARG A 219 25.58 0.51 53.45
CA ARG A 219 26.44 -0.63 53.14
C ARG A 219 27.27 -0.34 51.89
N VAL A 220 28.54 -0.70 51.92
CA VAL A 220 29.45 -0.50 50.77
C VAL A 220 30.03 -1.87 50.35
N ILE A 221 29.91 -2.18 49.06
CA ILE A 221 30.50 -3.35 48.43
C ILE A 221 31.57 -2.88 47.46
N GLU A 222 32.83 -3.26 47.69
CA GLU A 222 33.95 -2.93 46.84
C GLU A 222 34.16 -4.03 45.79
N ILE A 223 34.18 -3.61 44.50
CA ILE A 223 34.47 -4.54 43.39
C ILE A 223 35.77 -4.07 42.66
N ARG A 224 36.65 -5.05 42.42
CA ARG A 224 37.90 -4.83 41.68
C ARG A 224 38.12 -6.02 40.69
N ASP A 225 38.46 -5.72 39.46
CA ASP A 225 38.74 -6.73 38.45
C ASP A 225 37.68 -7.86 38.36
N GLY A 226 36.39 -7.47 38.48
CA GLY A 226 35.28 -8.34 38.38
C GLY A 226 35.00 -9.24 39.61
N ARG A 227 35.71 -8.99 40.76
CA ARG A 227 35.57 -9.73 42.01
C ARG A 227 35.19 -8.81 43.17
N ILE A 228 34.42 -9.29 44.12
CA ILE A 228 34.15 -8.57 45.37
C ILE A 228 35.38 -8.68 46.27
N LEU A 229 35.88 -7.52 46.67
CA LEU A 229 36.99 -7.43 47.61
C LEU A 229 36.52 -7.30 49.06
N SER A 230 35.53 -6.46 49.33
CA SER A 230 35.00 -6.21 50.63
C SER A 230 33.50 -5.98 50.61
N ASP A 231 32.83 -6.28 51.68
CA ASP A 231 31.40 -6.05 51.93
C ASP A 231 31.26 -5.57 53.38
N SER A 232 30.93 -4.30 53.57
CA SER A 232 30.85 -3.65 54.89
C SER A 232 29.53 -3.94 55.62
N ARG A 233 29.01 -5.17 55.51
CA ARG A 233 27.77 -5.54 56.14
C ARG A 233 27.96 -5.45 57.70
N PRO A 234 27.11 -4.68 58.42
CA PRO A 234 27.17 -4.65 59.87
C PRO A 234 26.85 -6.04 60.41
N ASP A 235 27.73 -6.56 61.36
CA ASP A 235 27.59 -7.92 61.97
C ASP A 235 26.35 -8.08 62.86
N ALA A 236 25.59 -7.02 63.07
CA ALA A 236 24.34 -7.08 63.80
C ALA A 236 23.19 -6.68 62.90
N ALA A 237 22.35 -7.59 62.53
CA ALA A 237 21.07 -7.33 61.87
C ALA A 237 20.24 -6.39 62.76
N ALA A 238 20.30 -5.09 62.49
CA ALA A 238 19.27 -4.17 62.93
C ALA A 238 17.95 -4.66 62.35
N PRO A 239 16.84 -4.72 63.11
CA PRO A 239 15.57 -5.17 62.60
C PRO A 239 15.19 -4.30 61.41
N SER A 240 15.00 -4.93 60.25
CA SER A 240 14.49 -4.27 59.04
C SER A 240 13.43 -3.26 59.40
N LYS A 241 13.65 -1.98 59.07
CA LYS A 241 12.66 -0.90 59.19
C LYS A 241 11.35 -1.41 58.61
N ALA A 242 10.26 -1.24 59.38
CA ALA A 242 8.95 -1.86 59.14
C ALA A 242 8.59 -1.94 57.66
N ARG A 243 8.24 -3.14 57.21
CA ARG A 243 7.64 -3.40 55.87
C ARG A 243 6.42 -2.52 55.66
N GLN A 244 6.63 -1.27 55.21
CA GLN A 244 5.56 -0.58 54.53
C GLN A 244 5.43 -1.29 53.17
N SER A 245 4.36 -2.07 53.01
CA SER A 245 4.00 -2.63 51.72
C SER A 245 3.74 -1.47 50.76
N LEU A 246 4.72 -1.16 49.90
CA LEU A 246 4.51 -0.23 48.80
C LEU A 246 3.35 -0.78 48.01
N ARG A 247 2.21 -0.11 48.05
CA ARG A 247 0.99 -0.51 47.33
C ARG A 247 1.32 -0.67 45.86
N GLU A 248 1.27 -1.90 45.38
CA GLU A 248 1.35 -2.14 43.94
C GLU A 248 0.25 -1.37 43.20
N PRO A 249 0.58 -0.56 42.21
CA PRO A 249 -0.45 0.08 41.41
C PRO A 249 -1.24 -1.01 40.66
N GLN A 250 -2.54 -1.13 40.97
CA GLN A 250 -3.44 -2.03 40.25
C GLN A 250 -3.57 -1.55 38.81
N HIS A 251 -2.89 -2.21 37.89
CA HIS A 251 -2.93 -1.88 36.46
C HIS A 251 -4.15 -2.52 35.80
N ARG A 252 -5.17 -1.74 35.47
CA ARG A 252 -6.20 -2.13 34.51
C ARG A 252 -5.55 -2.08 33.12
N ARG A 253 -5.55 -3.21 32.42
CA ARG A 253 -5.07 -3.26 31.02
C ARG A 253 -5.82 -2.25 30.16
N SER A 254 -5.11 -1.30 29.58
CA SER A 254 -5.65 -0.38 28.59
C SER A 254 -6.08 -1.15 27.33
N PRO A 255 -7.20 -0.80 26.67
CA PRO A 255 -7.60 -1.42 25.42
C PRO A 255 -6.51 -1.18 24.36
N TRP A 256 -6.20 -2.19 23.54
CA TRP A 256 -5.19 -2.18 22.47
C TRP A 256 -5.28 -0.97 21.50
N LEU A 257 -6.49 -0.40 21.35
CA LEU A 257 -6.73 0.81 20.54
C LEU A 257 -6.02 2.06 21.07
N SER A 258 -5.78 2.17 22.38
CA SER A 258 -5.07 3.31 22.95
C SER A 258 -3.57 3.24 22.65
N GLU A 259 -2.99 2.04 22.64
CA GLU A 259 -1.58 1.80 22.28
C GLU A 259 -1.32 2.20 20.81
N ILE A 260 -2.21 1.83 19.88
CA ILE A 260 -2.12 2.24 18.47
C ILE A 260 -2.22 3.75 18.33
N LYS A 261 -3.11 4.40 19.09
CA LYS A 261 -3.27 5.86 19.02
C LYS A 261 -2.04 6.62 19.53
N ASP A 262 -1.40 6.12 20.57
CA ASP A 262 -0.16 6.72 21.09
C ASP A 262 1.03 6.46 20.14
N ALA A 263 1.13 5.26 19.55
CA ALA A 263 2.11 4.93 18.52
C ALA A 263 1.90 5.79 17.26
N ALA A 264 0.66 5.99 16.83
CA ALA A 264 0.32 6.84 15.68
C ALA A 264 0.72 8.31 15.90
N ARG A 265 0.49 8.84 17.11
CA ARG A 265 0.90 10.21 17.45
C ARG A 265 2.42 10.37 17.44
N SER A 266 3.14 9.41 18.01
CA SER A 266 4.61 9.38 17.99
C SER A 266 5.14 9.31 16.55
N ALA A 267 4.53 8.46 15.70
CA ALA A 267 4.86 8.33 14.29
C ALA A 267 4.67 9.63 13.51
N LEU A 268 3.52 10.28 13.65
CA LEU A 268 3.26 11.58 13.01
C LEU A 268 4.27 12.62 13.43
N ARG A 269 4.61 12.71 14.74
CA ARG A 269 5.61 13.63 15.25
C ARG A 269 7.00 13.37 14.63
N SER A 270 7.41 12.10 14.52
CA SER A 270 8.67 11.68 13.91
C SER A 270 8.73 12.08 12.41
N MET A 271 7.62 11.91 11.68
CA MET A 271 7.51 12.32 10.27
C MET A 271 7.71 13.82 10.06
N PHE A 272 7.15 14.65 10.95
CA PHE A 272 7.29 16.11 10.87
C PHE A 272 8.69 16.61 11.24
N LEU A 273 9.42 15.90 12.08
CA LEU A 273 10.79 16.28 12.48
C LEU A 273 11.79 16.07 11.32
N ASN A 274 11.62 15.02 10.52
CA ASN A 274 12.52 14.65 9.41
C ASN A 274 11.86 14.85 8.03
N ARG A 275 11.38 16.09 7.76
CA ARG A 275 10.54 16.43 6.60
C ARG A 275 11.11 15.99 5.25
N HIS A 276 12.40 16.25 4.99
CA HIS A 276 13.03 15.96 3.70
C HIS A 276 13.08 14.43 3.43
N ARG A 277 13.43 13.65 4.44
CA ARG A 277 13.49 12.19 4.31
C ARG A 277 12.11 11.58 4.12
N THR A 278 11.14 12.02 4.94
CA THR A 278 9.75 11.60 4.84
C THR A 278 9.17 11.93 3.46
N ALA A 279 9.44 13.14 2.94
CA ALA A 279 8.99 13.55 1.61
C ALA A 279 9.57 12.66 0.49
N LEU A 280 10.87 12.33 0.56
CA LEU A 280 11.51 11.47 -0.43
C LEU A 280 10.95 10.04 -0.42
N THR A 281 10.66 9.51 0.77
CA THR A 281 10.06 8.18 0.93
C THR A 281 8.62 8.16 0.44
N LEU A 282 7.84 9.18 0.82
CA LEU A 282 6.46 9.35 0.37
C LEU A 282 6.38 9.48 -1.14
N LEU A 283 7.34 10.17 -1.78
CA LEU A 283 7.38 10.34 -3.23
C LEU A 283 7.40 9.00 -3.97
N GLY A 284 8.21 8.04 -3.52
CA GLY A 284 8.25 6.69 -4.10
C GLY A 284 6.91 5.97 -4.01
N VAL A 285 6.23 6.05 -2.86
CA VAL A 285 4.91 5.44 -2.65
C VAL A 285 3.85 6.18 -3.48
N ILE A 286 3.88 7.52 -3.50
CA ILE A 286 2.95 8.36 -4.27
C ILE A 286 3.03 8.03 -5.75
N ILE A 287 4.23 8.01 -6.33
CA ILE A 287 4.44 7.67 -7.74
C ILE A 287 3.95 6.24 -8.04
N GLY A 288 4.28 5.27 -7.18
CA GLY A 288 3.84 3.88 -7.34
C GLY A 288 2.32 3.76 -7.37
N VAL A 289 1.62 4.34 -6.40
CA VAL A 289 0.15 4.29 -6.31
C VAL A 289 -0.51 5.08 -7.45
N ALA A 290 -0.02 6.28 -7.76
CA ALA A 290 -0.54 7.10 -8.84
C ALA A 290 -0.41 6.40 -10.20
N SER A 291 0.74 5.77 -10.47
CA SER A 291 0.95 5.00 -11.70
C SER A 291 -0.02 3.83 -11.83
N VAL A 292 -0.29 3.09 -10.76
CA VAL A 292 -1.27 1.99 -10.75
C VAL A 292 -2.67 2.51 -11.07
N ILE A 293 -3.08 3.61 -10.44
CA ILE A 293 -4.42 4.19 -10.63
C ILE A 293 -4.62 4.70 -12.06
N VAL A 294 -3.65 5.48 -12.56
CA VAL A 294 -3.72 6.02 -13.93
C VAL A 294 -3.76 4.88 -14.95
N MET A 295 -2.92 3.86 -14.78
CA MET A 295 -2.88 2.71 -15.66
C MET A 295 -4.21 1.96 -15.69
N LEU A 296 -4.79 1.66 -14.52
CA LEU A 296 -6.08 0.96 -14.45
C LEU A 296 -7.22 1.81 -15.01
N ALA A 297 -7.19 3.12 -14.80
CA ALA A 297 -8.20 4.04 -15.28
C ALA A 297 -8.16 4.22 -16.82
N VAL A 298 -6.96 4.31 -17.41
CA VAL A 298 -6.77 4.32 -18.87
C VAL A 298 -7.14 2.99 -19.50
N GLY A 299 -6.75 1.86 -18.84
CA GLY A 299 -7.10 0.52 -19.31
C GLY A 299 -8.61 0.28 -19.35
N GLU A 300 -9.35 0.72 -18.34
CA GLU A 300 -10.82 0.60 -18.30
C GLU A 300 -11.48 1.53 -19.32
N GLY A 301 -10.98 2.76 -19.51
CA GLY A 301 -11.46 3.68 -20.56
C GLY A 301 -11.26 3.09 -21.95
N ALA A 302 -10.09 2.53 -22.23
CA ALA A 302 -9.83 1.85 -23.49
C ALA A 302 -10.74 0.64 -23.72
N ARG A 303 -11.01 -0.14 -22.66
CA ARG A 303 -11.93 -1.28 -22.71
C ARG A 303 -13.36 -0.84 -23.05
N GLN A 304 -13.83 0.22 -22.43
CA GLN A 304 -15.18 0.73 -22.63
C GLN A 304 -15.35 1.26 -24.04
N ARG A 305 -14.36 1.98 -24.58
CA ARG A 305 -14.36 2.44 -25.98
C ARG A 305 -14.45 1.30 -26.99
N VAL A 306 -13.72 0.20 -26.77
CA VAL A 306 -13.82 -1.01 -27.61
C VAL A 306 -15.22 -1.61 -27.53
N MET A 307 -15.79 -1.69 -26.34
CA MET A 307 -17.15 -2.24 -26.16
C MET A 307 -18.21 -1.38 -26.84
N ASP A 308 -18.08 -0.07 -26.78
CA ASP A 308 -18.98 0.87 -27.49
C ASP A 308 -18.86 0.73 -29.01
N GLN A 309 -17.65 0.59 -29.54
CA GLN A 309 -17.43 0.30 -30.96
C GLN A 309 -17.99 -1.06 -31.39
N MET A 310 -17.88 -2.08 -30.54
CA MET A 310 -18.50 -3.40 -30.80
C MET A 310 -20.03 -3.33 -30.85
N GLY A 311 -20.65 -2.46 -30.05
CA GLY A 311 -22.10 -2.27 -30.03
C GLY A 311 -22.66 -1.71 -31.36
N THR A 312 -21.89 -0.89 -32.06
CA THR A 312 -22.30 -0.24 -33.32
C THR A 312 -22.01 -1.09 -34.56
N MET A 313 -20.97 -1.92 -34.58
CA MET A 313 -20.55 -2.69 -35.76
C MET A 313 -21.19 -4.09 -35.89
N GLY A 314 -21.90 -4.58 -34.86
CA GLY A 314 -22.48 -5.94 -34.87
C GLY A 314 -21.39 -7.03 -34.80
N THR A 315 -21.33 -7.72 -33.67
CA THR A 315 -20.34 -8.79 -33.42
C THR A 315 -20.51 -10.05 -34.31
N THR A 316 -21.58 -10.11 -35.09
CA THR A 316 -21.93 -11.24 -35.93
C THR A 316 -21.63 -11.03 -37.43
N ILE A 317 -21.04 -9.84 -37.78
CA ILE A 317 -20.86 -9.45 -39.18
C ILE A 317 -19.51 -9.92 -39.72
N MET A 318 -19.55 -10.54 -40.90
CA MET A 318 -18.38 -10.88 -41.72
C MET A 318 -18.49 -10.19 -43.07
N TYR A 319 -17.35 -9.87 -43.66
CA TYR A 319 -17.24 -9.27 -45.00
C TYR A 319 -16.54 -10.26 -45.94
N LEU A 320 -17.22 -10.67 -46.98
CA LEU A 320 -16.68 -11.52 -48.03
C LEU A 320 -16.42 -10.68 -49.29
N SER A 321 -15.21 -10.73 -49.81
CA SER A 321 -14.84 -10.04 -51.06
C SER A 321 -14.00 -10.94 -51.95
N SER A 322 -14.07 -10.69 -53.24
CA SER A 322 -13.21 -11.38 -54.21
C SER A 322 -11.76 -10.92 -54.05
N SER A 323 -10.83 -11.83 -54.03
CA SER A 323 -9.39 -11.55 -53.97
C SER A 323 -8.62 -12.21 -55.11
N SER A 324 -7.42 -11.71 -55.39
CA SER A 324 -6.52 -12.35 -56.34
C SER A 324 -5.70 -13.42 -55.57
N PRO A 325 -5.72 -14.68 -56.03
CA PRO A 325 -4.89 -15.71 -55.40
C PRO A 325 -3.40 -15.40 -55.55
N PRO A 326 -2.54 -15.94 -54.67
CA PRO A 326 -1.08 -15.86 -54.85
C PRO A 326 -0.70 -16.43 -56.22
N HIS A 327 0.28 -15.84 -56.89
CA HIS A 327 0.82 -16.25 -58.19
C HIS A 327 0.13 -15.75 -59.46
N GLY A 328 -0.56 -14.57 -59.44
CA GLY A 328 -1.00 -13.90 -60.63
C GLY A 328 -2.16 -14.51 -61.40
N LEU A 329 -2.92 -15.36 -60.75
CA LEU A 329 -4.17 -15.88 -61.28
C LEU A 329 -5.27 -14.79 -61.27
N PRO A 330 -6.29 -14.88 -62.14
CA PRO A 330 -7.35 -13.88 -62.18
C PRO A 330 -8.09 -13.83 -60.80
N LYS A 331 -8.59 -12.62 -60.50
CA LYS A 331 -9.42 -12.40 -59.34
C LYS A 331 -10.65 -13.30 -59.33
N GLY A 332 -10.99 -13.90 -58.21
CA GLY A 332 -12.17 -14.74 -58.05
C GLY A 332 -13.44 -14.00 -58.39
N GLN A 333 -14.46 -14.73 -58.78
CA GLN A 333 -15.79 -14.18 -59.07
C GLN A 333 -16.81 -14.77 -58.08
N LEU A 334 -17.46 -13.92 -57.32
CA LEU A 334 -18.57 -14.27 -56.46
C LEU A 334 -19.87 -14.28 -57.27
N THR A 335 -20.40 -15.44 -57.52
CA THR A 335 -21.64 -15.62 -58.32
C THR A 335 -22.88 -15.54 -57.43
N GLN A 336 -24.04 -15.31 -58.06
CA GLN A 336 -25.32 -15.32 -57.35
C GLN A 336 -25.58 -16.68 -56.67
N GLU A 337 -25.19 -17.79 -57.36
CA GLU A 337 -25.30 -19.14 -56.81
C GLU A 337 -24.44 -19.37 -55.57
N ASP A 338 -23.29 -18.70 -55.47
CA ASP A 338 -22.45 -18.75 -54.28
C ASP A 338 -23.12 -18.03 -53.08
N LEU A 339 -23.76 -16.90 -53.34
CA LEU A 339 -24.50 -16.16 -52.32
C LEU A 339 -25.71 -16.92 -51.79
N GLU A 340 -26.44 -17.62 -52.69
CA GLU A 340 -27.56 -18.48 -52.30
C GLU A 340 -27.07 -19.66 -51.48
N ALA A 341 -26.02 -20.36 -51.92
CA ALA A 341 -25.42 -21.45 -51.17
C ALA A 341 -24.92 -21.06 -49.78
N ILE A 342 -24.34 -19.83 -49.63
CA ILE A 342 -23.96 -19.28 -48.34
C ILE A 342 -25.20 -19.03 -47.47
N GLY A 343 -26.29 -18.52 -48.06
CA GLY A 343 -27.54 -18.25 -47.35
C GLY A 343 -28.22 -19.50 -46.78
N GLU A 344 -27.98 -20.68 -47.42
CA GLU A 344 -28.51 -22.00 -46.97
C GLU A 344 -27.72 -22.56 -45.77
N LEU A 345 -26.54 -22.01 -45.40
CA LEU A 345 -25.79 -22.53 -44.28
C LEU A 345 -26.51 -22.25 -42.94
N PRO A 346 -26.64 -23.26 -42.05
CA PRO A 346 -27.43 -23.16 -40.83
C PRO A 346 -26.91 -22.14 -39.82
N LEU A 347 -25.66 -21.71 -39.97
CA LEU A 347 -25.02 -20.72 -39.08
C LEU A 347 -25.15 -19.28 -39.60
N ILE A 348 -25.69 -19.09 -40.82
CA ILE A 348 -25.88 -17.80 -41.44
C ILE A 348 -27.33 -17.36 -41.28
N ARG A 349 -27.55 -16.13 -40.90
CA ARG A 349 -28.88 -15.53 -40.75
C ARG A 349 -29.28 -14.71 -41.99
N ARG A 350 -28.33 -13.92 -42.51
CA ARG A 350 -28.58 -13.02 -43.64
C ARG A 350 -27.34 -12.90 -44.53
N VAL A 351 -27.59 -12.71 -45.82
CA VAL A 351 -26.54 -12.43 -46.81
C VAL A 351 -26.93 -11.16 -47.54
N MET A 352 -26.07 -10.16 -47.62
CA MET A 352 -26.31 -8.89 -48.25
C MET A 352 -25.19 -8.57 -49.25
N PRO A 353 -25.40 -8.78 -50.55
CA PRO A 353 -24.47 -8.30 -51.55
C PRO A 353 -24.52 -6.78 -51.64
N VAL A 354 -23.36 -6.16 -51.85
CA VAL A 354 -23.20 -4.72 -51.94
C VAL A 354 -22.41 -4.31 -53.17
N ILE A 355 -22.95 -3.32 -53.89
CA ILE A 355 -22.24 -2.54 -54.91
C ILE A 355 -22.36 -1.07 -54.49
N GLY A 356 -21.27 -0.31 -54.54
CA GLY A 356 -21.32 1.10 -54.15
C GLY A 356 -20.23 1.92 -54.74
N ASP A 357 -20.63 3.00 -55.43
CA ASP A 357 -19.73 3.99 -55.98
C ASP A 357 -20.30 5.44 -55.87
N PRO A 358 -19.46 6.45 -55.86
CA PRO A 358 -19.91 7.82 -56.00
C PRO A 358 -20.50 8.05 -57.39
N ILE A 359 -21.83 8.27 -57.48
CA ILE A 359 -22.55 8.50 -58.75
C ILE A 359 -23.23 9.88 -58.70
N THR A 360 -23.35 10.51 -59.86
CA THR A 360 -24.09 11.76 -59.98
C THR A 360 -25.59 11.50 -59.86
N VAL A 361 -26.20 12.07 -58.81
CA VAL A 361 -27.65 12.05 -58.61
C VAL A 361 -28.20 13.42 -58.87
N ARG A 362 -29.30 13.52 -59.64
CA ARG A 362 -29.87 14.76 -60.13
C ARG A 362 -31.34 14.89 -59.73
N ARG A 363 -31.68 16.11 -59.33
CA ARG A 363 -33.07 16.54 -59.16
C ARG A 363 -33.25 18.00 -59.54
N GLY A 364 -33.97 18.23 -60.64
CA GLY A 364 -34.18 19.57 -61.20
C GLY A 364 -32.83 20.23 -61.53
N SER A 365 -32.48 21.29 -60.83
CA SER A 365 -31.21 22.02 -61.00
C SER A 365 -30.12 21.55 -60.02
N VAL A 366 -30.38 20.57 -59.17
CA VAL A 366 -29.40 20.10 -58.19
C VAL A 366 -28.73 18.83 -58.74
N ASP A 367 -27.44 18.94 -59.03
CA ASP A 367 -26.56 17.83 -59.44
C ASP A 367 -25.52 17.64 -58.36
N ARG A 368 -25.45 16.42 -57.75
CA ARG A 368 -24.45 16.09 -56.72
C ARG A 368 -23.92 14.69 -56.96
N GLN A 369 -22.63 14.56 -56.71
CA GLN A 369 -22.00 13.26 -56.59
C GLN A 369 -22.18 12.77 -55.18
N VAL A 370 -22.93 11.68 -54.99
CA VAL A 370 -23.21 11.02 -53.71
C VAL A 370 -22.92 9.55 -53.84
N TYR A 371 -22.62 8.92 -52.72
CA TYR A 371 -22.38 7.49 -52.71
C TYR A 371 -23.73 6.73 -52.86
N VAL A 372 -23.86 5.99 -53.95
CA VAL A 372 -25.03 5.17 -54.22
C VAL A 372 -24.75 3.76 -53.76
N PHE A 373 -25.47 3.32 -52.72
CA PHE A 373 -25.30 2.07 -52.07
C PHE A 373 -26.40 1.06 -52.52
N ALA A 374 -26.03 0.11 -53.36
CA ALA A 374 -26.95 -0.95 -53.81
C ALA A 374 -26.85 -2.17 -52.90
N ALA A 375 -27.94 -2.51 -52.23
CA ALA A 375 -28.04 -3.63 -51.32
C ALA A 375 -29.42 -4.31 -51.43
N ASN A 376 -29.62 -5.47 -50.81
CA ASN A 376 -30.91 -6.09 -50.73
C ASN A 376 -31.75 -5.60 -49.50
N GLU A 377 -32.94 -6.15 -49.33
CA GLU A 377 -33.91 -5.78 -48.30
C GLU A 377 -33.41 -5.98 -46.86
N THR A 378 -32.35 -6.76 -46.67
CA THR A 378 -31.82 -7.06 -45.32
C THR A 378 -30.99 -5.96 -44.72
N MET A 379 -30.63 -4.91 -45.47
CA MET A 379 -29.74 -3.82 -45.07
C MET A 379 -30.16 -3.14 -43.75
N PRO A 380 -31.43 -2.70 -43.54
CA PRO A 380 -31.83 -2.05 -42.30
C PRO A 380 -31.69 -2.98 -41.10
N ALA A 381 -31.95 -4.26 -41.27
CA ALA A 381 -31.87 -5.25 -40.21
C ALA A 381 -30.42 -5.62 -39.84
N ILE A 382 -29.51 -5.71 -40.81
CA ILE A 382 -28.08 -5.96 -40.60
C ILE A 382 -27.43 -4.77 -39.88
N HIS A 383 -27.73 -3.56 -40.33
CA HIS A 383 -27.15 -2.33 -39.74
C HIS A 383 -27.94 -1.82 -38.53
N ARG A 384 -29.04 -2.48 -38.11
CA ARG A 384 -29.94 -2.06 -37.02
C ARG A 384 -30.34 -0.60 -37.16
N TRP A 385 -30.73 -0.20 -38.36
CA TRP A 385 -31.00 1.17 -38.73
C TRP A 385 -32.46 1.36 -39.16
N GLU A 386 -33.19 2.19 -38.42
CA GLU A 386 -34.60 2.44 -38.62
C GLU A 386 -34.87 3.49 -39.69
N LEU A 387 -36.06 3.51 -40.23
CA LEU A 387 -36.52 4.56 -41.16
C LEU A 387 -37.21 5.67 -40.37
N ALA A 388 -36.93 6.92 -40.78
CA ALA A 388 -37.63 8.11 -40.27
C ALA A 388 -38.98 8.33 -40.96
N GLN A 389 -39.08 7.99 -42.28
CA GLN A 389 -40.29 8.15 -43.08
C GLN A 389 -40.37 7.03 -44.14
N GLY A 390 -41.60 6.64 -44.47
CA GLY A 390 -41.85 5.68 -45.55
C GLY A 390 -41.52 4.23 -45.17
N ARG A 391 -41.06 3.48 -46.18
CA ARG A 391 -40.68 2.06 -46.02
C ARG A 391 -39.41 1.77 -46.83
N TYR A 392 -38.81 0.60 -46.50
CA TYR A 392 -37.72 0.02 -47.31
C TYR A 392 -38.28 -0.84 -48.42
N TYR A 393 -37.51 -1.13 -49.46
CA TYR A 393 -37.93 -2.04 -50.53
C TYR A 393 -37.89 -3.50 -50.07
N THR A 394 -38.72 -4.31 -50.72
CA THR A 394 -38.85 -5.75 -50.45
C THR A 394 -38.04 -6.58 -51.45
N ASP A 395 -37.74 -7.82 -51.13
CA ASP A 395 -37.06 -8.79 -52.00
C ASP A 395 -37.82 -8.97 -53.36
N ALA A 396 -39.15 -8.98 -53.36
CA ALA A 396 -39.96 -9.05 -54.60
C ALA A 396 -39.72 -7.84 -55.49
N GLU A 397 -39.70 -6.61 -54.93
CA GLU A 397 -39.45 -5.39 -55.66
C GLU A 397 -38.01 -5.31 -56.21
N ASP A 398 -37.01 -5.88 -55.49
CA ASP A 398 -35.64 -5.99 -55.99
C ASP A 398 -35.54 -6.98 -57.17
N ARG A 399 -36.20 -8.15 -57.10
CA ARG A 399 -36.27 -9.13 -58.20
C ARG A 399 -37.00 -8.58 -59.42
N ASP A 400 -38.03 -7.80 -59.20
CA ASP A 400 -38.80 -7.15 -60.28
C ASP A 400 -38.07 -5.95 -60.85
N LEU A 401 -36.85 -5.66 -60.44
CA LEU A 401 -36.04 -4.52 -60.90
C LEU A 401 -36.74 -3.19 -60.72
N ALA A 402 -37.54 -3.03 -59.66
CA ALA A 402 -38.28 -1.80 -59.37
C ALA A 402 -37.35 -0.61 -59.14
N PRO A 403 -37.57 0.52 -59.83
CA PRO A 403 -36.69 1.72 -59.71
C PRO A 403 -37.04 2.51 -58.46
N LEU A 404 -36.75 1.93 -57.29
CA LEU A 404 -37.03 2.50 -55.96
C LEU A 404 -35.75 3.01 -55.30
N VAL A 405 -35.88 4.06 -54.48
CA VAL A 405 -34.74 4.63 -53.75
C VAL A 405 -35.15 5.01 -52.33
N VAL A 406 -34.27 4.72 -51.39
CA VAL A 406 -34.34 5.21 -50.01
C VAL A 406 -33.18 6.19 -49.77
N LEU A 407 -33.46 7.30 -49.12
CA LEU A 407 -32.46 8.36 -48.92
C LEU A 407 -31.92 8.30 -47.49
N GLY A 408 -30.65 8.56 -47.33
CA GLY A 408 -30.08 8.92 -46.02
C GLY A 408 -30.64 10.27 -45.54
N HIS A 409 -30.61 10.51 -44.26
CA HIS A 409 -31.21 11.71 -43.65
C HIS A 409 -30.69 13.03 -44.27
N ARG A 410 -29.37 13.18 -44.39
CA ARG A 410 -28.73 14.37 -44.97
C ARG A 410 -28.92 14.46 -46.48
N ALA A 411 -28.86 13.34 -47.16
CA ALA A 411 -29.17 13.31 -48.61
C ALA A 411 -30.59 13.77 -48.89
N ALA A 412 -31.58 13.37 -48.07
CA ALA A 412 -32.95 13.83 -48.18
C ALA A 412 -33.08 15.32 -48.00
N GLN A 413 -32.41 15.93 -47.02
CA GLN A 413 -32.42 17.38 -46.79
C GLN A 413 -31.77 18.17 -47.96
N GLN A 414 -30.76 17.61 -48.54
CA GLN A 414 -30.01 18.28 -49.61
C GLN A 414 -30.72 18.23 -50.97
N PHE A 415 -31.34 17.09 -51.30
CA PHE A 415 -32.13 16.99 -52.53
C PHE A 415 -33.52 17.61 -52.41
N PHE A 416 -34.06 17.70 -51.19
CA PHE A 416 -35.43 18.15 -50.90
C PHE A 416 -35.49 19.25 -49.81
N PRO A 417 -34.75 20.34 -49.92
CA PRO A 417 -34.60 21.32 -48.82
C PRO A 417 -35.92 21.99 -48.39
N HIS A 418 -36.93 22.01 -49.24
CA HIS A 418 -38.23 22.64 -48.97
C HIS A 418 -39.37 21.67 -48.90
N VAL A 419 -39.13 20.36 -48.95
CA VAL A 419 -40.17 19.31 -48.98
C VAL A 419 -40.09 18.47 -47.71
N LYS A 420 -41.11 18.60 -46.85
CA LYS A 420 -41.15 17.82 -45.60
C LYS A 420 -41.33 16.30 -45.79
N HIS A 421 -41.95 15.88 -46.90
CA HIS A 421 -42.22 14.51 -47.26
C HIS A 421 -41.77 14.24 -48.70
N PRO A 422 -40.54 13.77 -48.93
CA PRO A 422 -40.02 13.51 -50.28
C PRO A 422 -40.54 12.24 -50.93
N LEU A 423 -41.44 11.49 -50.26
CA LEU A 423 -41.99 10.19 -50.75
C LEU A 423 -42.78 10.42 -52.05
N GLY A 424 -42.62 9.49 -52.99
CA GLY A 424 -43.24 9.53 -54.31
C GLY A 424 -42.57 10.50 -55.32
N GLN A 425 -41.55 11.24 -54.90
CA GLN A 425 -40.76 12.10 -55.79
C GLN A 425 -39.70 11.31 -56.56
N GLN A 426 -39.35 11.75 -57.75
CA GLN A 426 -38.33 11.10 -58.58
C GLN A 426 -36.97 11.76 -58.49
N LEU A 427 -35.93 10.91 -58.47
CA LEU A 427 -34.51 11.26 -58.58
C LEU A 427 -33.90 10.56 -59.79
N LEU A 428 -33.03 11.21 -60.50
CA LEU A 428 -32.26 10.61 -61.58
C LEU A 428 -30.89 10.17 -61.02
N ILE A 429 -30.67 8.86 -60.94
CA ILE A 429 -29.40 8.28 -60.50
C ILE A 429 -28.64 7.82 -61.75
N GLY A 430 -27.49 8.50 -62.02
CA GLY A 430 -26.86 8.32 -63.33
C GLY A 430 -27.82 8.77 -64.46
N ASN A 431 -28.29 7.82 -65.27
CA ASN A 431 -29.23 8.05 -66.34
C ASN A 431 -30.62 7.40 -66.14
N SER A 432 -30.87 6.87 -64.95
CA SER A 432 -32.12 6.12 -64.68
C SER A 432 -32.98 6.82 -63.62
N PRO A 433 -34.29 6.98 -63.82
CA PRO A 433 -35.18 7.55 -62.79
C PRO A 433 -35.50 6.52 -61.72
N PHE A 434 -35.51 6.96 -60.45
CA PHE A 434 -35.86 6.23 -59.28
C PHE A 434 -36.89 6.99 -58.45
N GLU A 435 -37.84 6.29 -57.84
CA GLU A 435 -38.87 6.85 -56.96
C GLU A 435 -38.45 6.76 -55.51
N VAL A 436 -38.59 7.83 -54.74
CA VAL A 436 -38.28 7.91 -53.32
C VAL A 436 -39.42 7.24 -52.53
N ILE A 437 -39.12 6.14 -51.83
CA ILE A 437 -40.08 5.39 -51.00
C ILE A 437 -39.82 5.50 -49.52
N GLY A 438 -38.63 5.96 -49.09
CA GLY A 438 -38.29 6.07 -47.69
C GLY A 438 -37.13 7.01 -47.44
N VAL A 439 -37.01 7.45 -46.16
CA VAL A 439 -35.89 8.22 -45.65
C VAL A 439 -35.42 7.54 -44.37
N MET A 440 -34.11 7.29 -44.27
CA MET A 440 -33.50 6.68 -43.10
C MET A 440 -33.43 7.69 -41.91
N GLN A 441 -33.46 7.17 -40.68
CA GLN A 441 -33.25 8.01 -39.50
C GLN A 441 -31.80 8.52 -39.45
N GLU A 442 -31.58 9.70 -38.86
CA GLU A 442 -30.24 10.26 -38.68
C GLU A 442 -29.39 9.34 -37.81
N ARG A 443 -28.23 8.95 -38.32
CA ARG A 443 -27.30 8.06 -37.65
C ARG A 443 -26.02 8.79 -37.22
N GLY A 444 -25.67 9.87 -37.89
CA GLY A 444 -24.41 10.54 -37.72
C GLY A 444 -23.26 9.90 -38.50
N ALA A 445 -22.13 10.58 -38.55
CA ALA A 445 -20.92 10.04 -39.16
C ALA A 445 -20.38 8.86 -38.33
N ASP A 446 -20.26 7.69 -38.92
CA ASP A 446 -19.56 6.58 -38.32
C ASP A 446 -18.05 6.88 -38.27
N SER A 447 -17.31 6.27 -37.35
CA SER A 447 -15.87 6.44 -37.18
C SER A 447 -15.02 5.94 -38.38
N GLY A 448 -15.65 5.43 -39.40
CA GLY A 448 -15.08 5.16 -40.73
C GLY A 448 -15.35 6.31 -41.69
N ALA A 449 -14.51 6.50 -42.67
CA ALA A 449 -14.52 7.62 -43.63
C ALA A 449 -15.79 7.78 -44.46
N GLN A 450 -16.89 7.07 -44.23
CA GLN A 450 -18.15 7.13 -45.00
C GLN A 450 -19.29 7.69 -44.15
N ASP A 451 -19.91 8.77 -44.66
CA ASP A 451 -21.08 9.41 -44.05
C ASP A 451 -22.37 8.74 -44.59
N TYR A 452 -22.90 7.78 -43.84
CA TYR A 452 -24.12 7.05 -44.23
C TYR A 452 -25.35 7.97 -44.38
N ASP A 453 -25.40 9.08 -43.67
CA ASP A 453 -26.50 10.04 -43.78
C ASP A 453 -26.53 10.77 -45.12
N ASP A 454 -25.39 10.85 -45.82
CA ASP A 454 -25.28 11.45 -47.16
C ASP A 454 -25.26 10.41 -48.28
N MET A 455 -25.82 9.18 -48.05
CA MET A 455 -25.90 8.10 -49.04
C MET A 455 -27.31 7.94 -49.61
N VAL A 456 -27.36 7.28 -50.76
CA VAL A 456 -28.58 6.91 -51.46
C VAL A 456 -28.62 5.39 -51.57
N PHE A 457 -29.69 4.76 -51.10
CA PHE A 457 -29.87 3.30 -51.05
C PHE A 457 -30.79 2.85 -52.14
N VAL A 458 -30.37 1.90 -52.98
CA VAL A 458 -31.14 1.34 -54.10
C VAL A 458 -31.17 -0.19 -54.04
N PRO A 459 -32.24 -0.84 -54.58
CA PRO A 459 -32.29 -2.30 -54.63
C PRO A 459 -31.14 -2.86 -55.48
N TYR A 460 -30.53 -3.94 -55.03
CA TYR A 460 -29.28 -4.51 -55.57
C TYR A 460 -29.43 -4.93 -57.05
N GLN A 461 -30.48 -5.68 -57.38
CA GLN A 461 -30.70 -6.14 -58.75
C GLN A 461 -31.10 -4.99 -59.67
N ALA A 462 -31.96 -4.08 -59.21
CA ALA A 462 -32.35 -2.90 -59.97
C ALA A 462 -31.13 -1.98 -60.25
N ALA A 463 -30.23 -1.83 -59.28
CA ALA A 463 -29.00 -1.06 -59.45
C ALA A 463 -28.05 -1.68 -60.48
N ARG A 464 -27.86 -3.00 -60.42
CA ARG A 464 -27.07 -3.75 -61.41
C ARG A 464 -27.60 -3.54 -62.84
N ALA A 465 -28.91 -3.68 -63.01
CA ALA A 465 -29.54 -3.56 -64.35
C ALA A 465 -29.54 -2.15 -64.90
N ARG A 466 -29.66 -1.13 -64.04
CA ARG A 466 -29.92 0.25 -64.48
C ARG A 466 -28.76 1.26 -64.25
N VAL A 467 -27.95 1.00 -63.20
CA VAL A 467 -26.90 1.95 -62.76
C VAL A 467 -25.51 1.37 -63.03
N TYR A 468 -25.25 0.13 -62.57
CA TYR A 468 -23.97 -0.55 -62.63
C TYR A 468 -23.89 -1.62 -63.74
N GLN A 469 -24.34 -1.27 -64.94
CA GLN A 469 -24.52 -2.23 -66.08
C GLN A 469 -23.28 -3.04 -66.46
N ALA A 470 -22.07 -2.50 -66.21
CA ALA A 470 -20.79 -3.18 -66.48
C ALA A 470 -20.32 -4.09 -65.34
N GLN A 471 -20.95 -4.02 -64.17
CA GLN A 471 -20.52 -4.74 -62.96
C GLN A 471 -21.34 -6.03 -62.78
N THR A 472 -20.66 -7.17 -62.86
CA THR A 472 -21.32 -8.49 -62.85
C THR A 472 -21.31 -9.15 -61.44
N GLN A 473 -20.48 -8.62 -60.54
CA GLN A 473 -20.32 -9.18 -59.21
C GLN A 473 -20.37 -8.08 -58.12
N PRO A 474 -20.70 -8.41 -56.87
CA PRO A 474 -20.66 -7.45 -55.78
C PRO A 474 -19.22 -7.02 -55.46
N ASP A 475 -19.06 -5.79 -54.98
CA ASP A 475 -17.78 -5.31 -54.44
C ASP A 475 -17.40 -6.11 -53.23
N TYR A 476 -18.37 -6.33 -52.36
CA TYR A 476 -18.28 -7.19 -51.20
C TYR A 476 -19.68 -7.69 -50.78
N VAL A 477 -19.67 -8.71 -49.94
CA VAL A 477 -20.91 -9.29 -49.37
C VAL A 477 -20.83 -9.18 -47.88
N VAL A 478 -21.84 -8.62 -47.24
CA VAL A 478 -22.01 -8.59 -45.81
C VAL A 478 -22.80 -9.82 -45.37
N ILE A 479 -22.25 -10.56 -44.43
CA ILE A 479 -22.82 -11.79 -43.92
C ILE A 479 -23.05 -11.67 -42.44
N ASP A 480 -24.28 -11.88 -42.00
CA ASP A 480 -24.70 -11.86 -40.60
C ASP A 480 -24.85 -13.28 -40.10
N ALA A 481 -23.99 -13.72 -39.17
CA ALA A 481 -24.09 -15.00 -38.51
C ALA A 481 -25.23 -15.04 -37.48
N GLN A 482 -25.69 -16.23 -37.11
CA GLN A 482 -26.80 -16.37 -36.16
C GLN A 482 -26.43 -15.88 -34.76
N ASP A 483 -25.21 -16.17 -34.31
CA ASP A 483 -24.70 -15.78 -32.98
C ASP A 483 -23.24 -15.41 -33.05
N SER A 484 -22.81 -14.52 -32.13
CA SER A 484 -21.42 -14.09 -32.01
C SER A 484 -20.46 -15.23 -31.61
N SER A 485 -20.94 -16.23 -30.90
CA SER A 485 -20.16 -17.41 -30.51
C SER A 485 -19.88 -18.36 -31.70
N THR A 486 -20.72 -18.33 -32.75
CA THR A 486 -20.64 -19.23 -33.92
C THR A 486 -19.99 -18.60 -35.15
N VAL A 487 -19.58 -17.32 -35.06
CA VAL A 487 -18.99 -16.56 -36.20
C VAL A 487 -17.75 -17.25 -36.76
N LEU A 488 -16.87 -17.79 -35.92
CA LEU A 488 -15.66 -18.48 -36.39
C LEU A 488 -16.00 -19.80 -37.09
N GLU A 489 -16.99 -20.53 -36.59
CA GLU A 489 -17.46 -21.77 -37.19
C GLU A 489 -18.18 -21.49 -38.52
N ALA A 490 -19.01 -20.45 -38.55
CA ALA A 490 -19.66 -19.97 -39.78
C ALA A 490 -18.63 -19.55 -40.85
N GLU A 491 -17.58 -18.86 -40.46
CA GLU A 491 -16.46 -18.49 -41.34
C GLU A 491 -15.78 -19.73 -41.92
N GLN A 492 -15.51 -20.76 -41.11
CA GLN A 492 -14.87 -21.99 -41.57
C GLN A 492 -15.78 -22.78 -42.54
N CYS A 493 -17.05 -22.91 -42.20
CA CYS A 493 -18.03 -23.57 -43.08
C CYS A 493 -18.16 -22.87 -44.43
N MET A 494 -18.28 -21.55 -44.40
CA MET A 494 -18.35 -20.73 -45.61
C MET A 494 -17.07 -20.81 -46.46
N ARG A 495 -15.90 -20.80 -45.82
CA ARG A 495 -14.59 -20.96 -46.48
C ARG A 495 -14.49 -22.32 -47.17
N GLN A 496 -14.91 -23.40 -46.53
CA GLN A 496 -14.92 -24.76 -47.12
C GLN A 496 -15.88 -24.83 -48.28
N LEU A 497 -17.07 -24.29 -48.14
CA LEU A 497 -18.09 -24.24 -49.20
C LEU A 497 -17.55 -23.54 -50.46
N LEU A 498 -16.99 -22.34 -50.28
CA LEU A 498 -16.46 -21.55 -51.39
C LEU A 498 -15.25 -22.19 -52.05
N ILE A 499 -14.31 -22.79 -51.28
CA ILE A 499 -13.17 -23.54 -51.84
C ILE A 499 -13.66 -24.70 -52.69
N GLN A 500 -14.68 -25.45 -52.24
CA GLN A 500 -15.27 -26.56 -53.00
C GLN A 500 -15.91 -26.08 -54.29
N ARG A 501 -16.67 -24.97 -54.23
CA ARG A 501 -17.35 -24.41 -55.41
C ARG A 501 -16.39 -23.76 -56.40
N HIS A 502 -15.30 -23.20 -55.95
CA HIS A 502 -14.24 -22.56 -56.75
C HIS A 502 -13.14 -23.52 -57.21
N GLY A 503 -13.44 -24.87 -57.17
CA GLY A 503 -12.53 -25.88 -57.68
C GLY A 503 -11.20 -25.99 -56.89
N GLY A 504 -11.23 -25.81 -55.58
CA GLY A 504 -10.08 -25.90 -54.69
C GLY A 504 -9.27 -24.60 -54.58
N ARG A 505 -9.77 -23.49 -55.08
CA ARG A 505 -9.07 -22.19 -55.07
C ARG A 505 -9.61 -21.31 -53.96
N GLU A 506 -8.68 -20.62 -53.27
CA GLU A 506 -9.01 -19.58 -52.30
C GLU A 506 -8.78 -18.22 -52.97
N ASP A 507 -9.73 -17.83 -53.82
CA ASP A 507 -9.72 -16.57 -54.59
C ASP A 507 -10.69 -15.52 -54.01
N PHE A 508 -10.99 -15.65 -52.74
CA PHE A 508 -11.83 -14.75 -51.96
C PHE A 508 -11.16 -14.43 -50.63
N SER A 509 -11.60 -13.37 -49.95
CA SER A 509 -11.17 -12.96 -48.63
C SER A 509 -12.37 -12.83 -47.71
N ILE A 510 -12.30 -13.42 -46.55
CA ILE A 510 -13.31 -13.28 -45.49
C ILE A 510 -12.71 -12.41 -44.37
N GLY A 511 -13.24 -11.22 -44.20
CA GLY A 511 -12.92 -10.33 -43.11
C GLY A 511 -13.89 -10.51 -41.97
N ASN A 512 -13.40 -10.95 -40.82
CA ASN A 512 -14.20 -11.11 -39.63
C ASN A 512 -13.98 -9.91 -38.69
N ALA A 513 -15.00 -9.05 -38.51
CA ALA A 513 -14.94 -7.89 -37.64
C ALA A 513 -14.71 -8.32 -36.18
N ALA A 514 -15.35 -9.40 -35.74
CA ALA A 514 -15.15 -9.92 -34.36
C ALA A 514 -13.72 -10.40 -34.13
N ALA A 515 -13.10 -11.10 -35.10
CA ALA A 515 -11.72 -11.57 -34.99
C ALA A 515 -10.72 -10.39 -34.92
N ARG A 516 -10.93 -9.33 -35.72
CA ARG A 516 -10.09 -8.10 -35.65
C ARG A 516 -10.20 -7.44 -34.28
N LEU A 517 -11.43 -7.28 -33.75
CA LEU A 517 -11.67 -6.70 -32.44
C LEU A 517 -11.08 -7.57 -31.31
N GLN A 518 -11.18 -8.89 -31.44
CA GLN A 518 -10.59 -9.82 -30.47
C GLN A 518 -9.07 -9.78 -30.48
N ALA A 519 -8.44 -9.68 -31.66
CA ALA A 519 -7.00 -9.50 -31.78
C ALA A 519 -6.54 -8.15 -31.18
N GLU A 520 -7.31 -7.08 -31.41
CA GLU A 520 -7.04 -5.76 -30.83
C GLU A 520 -7.23 -5.80 -29.29
N ALA A 521 -8.30 -6.43 -28.79
CA ALA A 521 -8.54 -6.60 -27.37
C ALA A 521 -7.42 -7.41 -26.69
N SER A 522 -6.94 -8.48 -27.32
CA SER A 522 -5.83 -9.30 -26.79
C SER A 522 -4.51 -8.51 -26.75
N THR A 523 -4.24 -7.71 -27.77
CA THR A 523 -3.06 -6.84 -27.81
C THR A 523 -3.13 -5.79 -26.69
N ARG A 524 -4.27 -5.15 -26.49
CA ARG A 524 -4.49 -4.18 -25.42
C ARG A 524 -4.38 -4.82 -24.04
N GLN A 525 -4.87 -6.05 -23.87
CA GLN A 525 -4.74 -6.82 -22.63
C GLN A 525 -3.27 -7.13 -22.32
N ALA A 526 -2.48 -7.52 -23.31
CA ALA A 526 -1.04 -7.73 -23.16
C ALA A 526 -0.31 -6.43 -22.76
N MET A 527 -0.65 -5.30 -23.38
CA MET A 527 -0.11 -3.98 -23.01
C MET A 527 -0.50 -3.59 -21.58
N SER A 528 -1.75 -3.81 -21.17
CA SER A 528 -2.20 -3.54 -19.80
C SER A 528 -1.48 -4.41 -18.78
N MET A 529 -1.22 -5.67 -19.10
CA MET A 529 -0.41 -6.56 -18.25
C MET A 529 1.03 -6.06 -18.10
N MET A 530 1.65 -5.64 -19.20
CA MET A 530 3.02 -5.10 -19.19
C MET A 530 3.11 -3.82 -18.35
N LEU A 531 2.16 -2.89 -18.51
CA LEU A 531 2.06 -1.69 -17.68
C LEU A 531 1.82 -2.04 -16.20
N GLY A 532 1.01 -3.08 -15.93
CA GLY A 532 0.78 -3.61 -14.58
C GLY A 532 2.06 -4.12 -13.91
N LEU A 533 2.91 -4.81 -14.65
CA LEU A 533 4.22 -5.24 -14.16
C LEU A 533 5.14 -4.06 -13.84
N ILE A 534 5.16 -3.03 -14.70
CA ILE A 534 5.93 -1.81 -14.44
C ILE A 534 5.45 -1.10 -13.17
N ALA A 535 4.13 -0.99 -13.00
CA ALA A 535 3.54 -0.40 -11.81
C ALA A 535 3.84 -1.22 -10.54
N ALA A 536 3.82 -2.56 -10.62
CA ALA A 536 4.21 -3.44 -9.52
C ALA A 536 5.70 -3.25 -9.14
N VAL A 537 6.59 -3.16 -10.12
CA VAL A 537 8.02 -2.87 -9.88
C VAL A 537 8.18 -1.49 -9.22
N SER A 538 7.45 -0.47 -9.69
CA SER A 538 7.49 0.87 -9.09
C SER A 538 7.05 0.85 -7.62
N LEU A 539 6.01 0.09 -7.29
CA LEU A 539 5.54 -0.08 -5.92
C LEU A 539 6.56 -0.83 -5.05
N LEU A 540 7.24 -1.85 -5.60
CA LEU A 540 8.32 -2.55 -4.92
C LEU A 540 9.50 -1.61 -4.61
N VAL A 541 9.90 -0.77 -5.56
CA VAL A 541 10.96 0.23 -5.36
C VAL A 541 10.55 1.22 -4.26
N GLY A 542 9.29 1.68 -4.26
CA GLY A 542 8.72 2.48 -3.18
C GLY A 542 8.78 1.78 -1.82
N GLY A 543 8.47 0.48 -1.77
CA GLY A 543 8.57 -0.35 -0.57
C GLY A 543 10.01 -0.50 -0.05
N ILE A 544 10.97 -0.72 -0.93
CA ILE A 544 12.41 -0.75 -0.58
C ILE A 544 12.84 0.62 -0.03
N GLY A 545 12.33 1.71 -0.59
CA GLY A 545 12.55 3.06 -0.08
C GLY A 545 12.06 3.22 1.37
N VAL A 546 10.85 2.73 1.67
CA VAL A 546 10.30 2.69 3.04
C VAL A 546 11.20 1.86 3.95
N MET A 547 11.61 0.66 3.54
CA MET A 547 12.48 -0.21 4.32
C MET A 547 13.82 0.48 4.66
N ASN A 548 14.47 1.08 3.68
CA ASN A 548 15.77 1.74 3.87
C ASN A 548 15.66 2.92 4.86
N VAL A 549 14.61 3.74 4.73
CA VAL A 549 14.38 4.86 5.64
C VAL A 549 14.07 4.36 7.05
N MET A 550 13.28 3.31 7.19
CA MET A 550 12.97 2.71 8.50
C MET A 550 14.23 2.11 9.16
N LEU A 551 15.10 1.42 8.41
CA LEU A 551 16.37 0.89 8.92
C LEU A 551 17.28 2.02 9.42
N MET A 552 17.35 3.11 8.67
CA MET A 552 18.12 4.28 9.11
C MET A 552 17.52 4.92 10.36
N THR A 553 16.19 5.06 10.42
CA THR A 553 15.48 5.57 11.60
C THR A 553 15.74 4.69 12.83
N VAL A 554 15.75 3.37 12.70
CA VAL A 554 16.10 2.43 13.78
C VAL A 554 17.52 2.70 14.29
N ARG A 555 18.49 2.86 13.38
CA ARG A 555 19.89 3.18 13.77
C ARG A 555 20.00 4.52 14.49
N GLU A 556 19.35 5.57 14.01
CA GLU A 556 19.37 6.89 14.65
C GLU A 556 18.70 6.88 16.02
N ARG A 557 17.68 6.02 16.21
CA ARG A 557 16.91 5.93 17.45
C ARG A 557 17.33 4.75 18.34
N THR A 558 18.48 4.11 18.08
CA THR A 558 18.95 2.94 18.82
C THR A 558 18.96 3.21 20.34
N ARG A 559 19.51 4.36 20.77
CA ARG A 559 19.54 4.76 22.18
C ARG A 559 18.13 4.93 22.78
N GLU A 560 17.21 5.52 22.03
CA GLU A 560 15.81 5.70 22.44
C GLU A 560 15.12 4.34 22.63
N ILE A 561 15.34 3.39 21.70
CA ILE A 561 14.84 2.01 21.80
C ILE A 561 15.41 1.34 23.05
N GLY A 562 16.71 1.49 23.32
CA GLY A 562 17.37 0.98 24.51
C GLY A 562 16.73 1.51 25.80
N ILE A 563 16.44 2.81 25.87
CA ILE A 563 15.76 3.43 27.02
C ILE A 563 14.36 2.83 27.23
N ARG A 564 13.59 2.64 26.15
CA ARG A 564 12.26 2.02 26.23
C ARG A 564 12.33 0.59 26.74
N MET A 565 13.28 -0.20 26.23
CA MET A 565 13.47 -1.58 26.66
C MET A 565 13.96 -1.66 28.11
N ALA A 566 14.83 -0.77 28.55
CA ALA A 566 15.28 -0.68 29.93
C ALA A 566 14.14 -0.33 30.90
N THR A 567 13.22 0.54 30.46
CA THR A 567 12.03 0.89 31.27
C THR A 567 10.89 -0.14 31.17
N GLY A 568 11.12 -1.28 30.53
CA GLY A 568 10.22 -2.42 30.54
C GLY A 568 9.31 -2.59 29.33
N ALA A 569 9.64 -1.99 28.19
CA ALA A 569 9.01 -2.31 26.91
C ALA A 569 9.34 -3.74 26.50
N ARG A 570 8.34 -4.48 26.02
CA ARG A 570 8.51 -5.81 25.42
C ARG A 570 9.03 -5.66 23.98
N GLN A 571 9.62 -6.73 23.45
CA GLN A 571 9.98 -6.78 22.03
C GLN A 571 8.76 -6.56 21.12
N SER A 572 7.60 -7.10 21.49
CA SER A 572 6.34 -6.91 20.77
C SER A 572 5.87 -5.46 20.75
N ASP A 573 6.13 -4.68 21.80
CA ASP A 573 5.72 -3.27 21.89
C ASP A 573 6.54 -2.43 20.92
N ILE A 574 7.86 -2.66 20.86
CA ILE A 574 8.77 -2.02 19.90
C ILE A 574 8.40 -2.41 18.46
N LEU A 575 8.17 -3.71 18.20
CA LEU A 575 7.74 -4.20 16.87
C LEU A 575 6.46 -3.49 16.41
N ARG A 576 5.43 -3.45 17.26
CA ARG A 576 4.14 -2.80 16.95
C ARG A 576 4.32 -1.32 16.69
N GLN A 577 5.13 -0.63 17.47
CA GLN A 577 5.39 0.79 17.31
C GLN A 577 5.98 1.09 15.92
N PHE A 578 7.10 0.45 15.55
CA PHE A 578 7.76 0.69 14.28
C PHE A 578 6.94 0.22 13.08
N LEU A 579 6.17 -0.88 13.23
CA LEU A 579 5.26 -1.33 12.19
C LEU A 579 4.11 -0.32 11.97
N THR A 580 3.57 0.25 13.05
CA THR A 580 2.55 1.32 12.96
C THR A 580 3.12 2.58 12.28
N GLU A 581 4.38 2.94 12.55
CA GLU A 581 5.07 4.04 11.85
C GLU A 581 5.16 3.77 10.33
N ALA A 582 5.57 2.57 9.92
CA ALA A 582 5.66 2.19 8.51
C ALA A 582 4.28 2.19 7.82
N VAL A 583 3.26 1.64 8.47
CA VAL A 583 1.88 1.60 7.94
C VAL A 583 1.30 3.01 7.80
N LEU A 584 1.50 3.89 8.77
CA LEU A 584 1.02 5.27 8.69
C LEU A 584 1.71 6.05 7.56
N LEU A 585 3.00 5.82 7.36
CA LEU A 585 3.76 6.41 6.27
C LEU A 585 3.20 5.97 4.91
N THR A 586 2.88 4.68 4.76
CA THR A 586 2.30 4.16 3.51
C THR A 586 0.83 4.53 3.32
N ILE A 587 0.04 4.67 4.38
CA ILE A 587 -1.32 5.20 4.32
C ILE A 587 -1.30 6.65 3.82
N THR A 588 -0.45 7.50 4.39
CA THR A 588 -0.33 8.90 3.95
C THR A 588 0.17 9.01 2.52
N GLY A 589 1.20 8.22 2.15
CA GLY A 589 1.69 8.12 0.78
C GLY A 589 0.64 7.59 -0.20
N GLY A 590 -0.12 6.58 0.22
CA GLY A 590 -1.22 6.00 -0.55
C GLY A 590 -2.35 6.99 -0.80
N CYS A 591 -2.81 7.73 0.22
CA CYS A 591 -3.82 8.78 0.07
C CYS A 591 -3.36 9.89 -0.90
N LEU A 592 -2.12 10.37 -0.72
CA LEU A 592 -1.54 11.37 -1.62
C LEU A 592 -1.36 10.80 -3.04
N GLY A 593 -1.00 9.53 -3.16
CA GLY A 593 -0.88 8.83 -4.45
C GLY A 593 -2.23 8.70 -5.17
N VAL A 594 -3.31 8.41 -4.45
CA VAL A 594 -4.68 8.40 -5.02
C VAL A 594 -5.06 9.78 -5.52
N LEU A 595 -4.79 10.83 -4.75
CA LEU A 595 -5.06 12.21 -5.16
C LEU A 595 -4.22 12.60 -6.40
N ALA A 596 -2.92 12.28 -6.39
CA ALA A 596 -2.03 12.56 -7.52
C ALA A 596 -2.47 11.80 -8.79
N GLY A 597 -2.84 10.51 -8.66
CA GLY A 597 -3.38 9.71 -9.75
C GLY A 597 -4.68 10.28 -10.33
N ALA A 598 -5.58 10.78 -9.46
CA ALA A 598 -6.80 11.44 -9.89
C ALA A 598 -6.51 12.75 -10.65
N VAL A 599 -5.59 13.58 -10.15
CA VAL A 599 -5.20 14.83 -10.83
C VAL A 599 -4.59 14.55 -12.20
N VAL A 600 -3.67 13.59 -12.30
CA VAL A 600 -3.05 13.18 -13.57
C VAL A 600 -4.11 12.63 -14.54
N GLY A 601 -5.02 11.77 -14.04
CA GLY A 601 -6.10 11.22 -14.85
C GLY A 601 -7.06 12.28 -15.39
N ILE A 602 -7.41 13.30 -14.59
CA ILE A 602 -8.20 14.45 -15.05
C ILE A 602 -7.43 15.23 -16.13
N GLY A 603 -6.14 15.42 -15.96
CA GLY A 603 -5.28 16.06 -16.99
C GLY A 603 -5.28 15.29 -18.31
N LEU A 604 -5.29 13.96 -18.26
CA LEU A 604 -5.37 13.09 -19.44
C LEU A 604 -6.74 13.20 -20.14
N ILE A 605 -7.85 13.31 -19.38
CA ILE A 605 -9.20 13.54 -19.95
C ILE A 605 -9.22 14.87 -20.72
N VAL A 606 -8.66 15.94 -20.15
CA VAL A 606 -8.55 17.23 -20.84
C VAL A 606 -7.68 17.12 -22.11
N GLY A 607 -6.68 16.24 -22.11
CA GLY A 607 -5.84 15.90 -23.25
C GLY A 607 -6.50 14.97 -24.30
N GLY A 608 -7.78 14.60 -24.13
CA GLY A 608 -8.53 13.77 -25.09
C GLY A 608 -8.30 12.25 -24.92
N VAL A 609 -7.72 11.80 -23.82
CA VAL A 609 -7.56 10.37 -23.50
C VAL A 609 -8.77 9.89 -22.72
N ASP A 610 -9.34 8.75 -23.13
CA ASP A 610 -10.46 8.14 -22.41
C ASP A 610 -9.97 7.50 -21.11
N VAL A 611 -10.40 8.08 -20.00
CA VAL A 611 -10.05 7.64 -18.65
C VAL A 611 -11.33 7.38 -17.87
N VAL A 612 -11.47 6.18 -17.35
CA VAL A 612 -12.61 5.80 -16.50
C VAL A 612 -12.10 5.46 -15.09
N PHE A 613 -12.46 6.31 -14.13
CA PHE A 613 -12.10 6.08 -12.73
C PHE A 613 -12.97 4.99 -12.11
N SER A 614 -12.31 3.98 -11.56
CA SER A 614 -12.96 2.91 -10.80
C SER A 614 -12.61 3.01 -9.32
N LEU A 615 -13.62 3.11 -8.46
CA LEU A 615 -13.42 3.07 -7.01
C LEU A 615 -12.74 1.76 -6.57
N ARG A 616 -13.05 0.64 -7.24
CA ARG A 616 -12.42 -0.67 -6.96
C ARG A 616 -10.92 -0.64 -7.26
N ALA A 617 -10.53 0.01 -8.36
CA ALA A 617 -9.12 0.17 -8.73
C ALA A 617 -8.38 1.05 -7.72
N ALA A 618 -8.97 2.17 -7.28
CA ALA A 618 -8.40 3.05 -6.28
C ALA A 618 -8.22 2.34 -4.91
N LEU A 619 -9.23 1.61 -4.45
CA LEU A 619 -9.16 0.83 -3.21
C LEU A 619 -8.14 -0.31 -3.33
N GLY A 620 -8.05 -0.98 -4.48
CA GLY A 620 -7.05 -2.02 -4.75
C GLY A 620 -5.63 -1.47 -4.70
N ALA A 621 -5.36 -0.37 -5.39
CA ALA A 621 -4.05 0.29 -5.39
C ALA A 621 -3.63 0.76 -4.00
N PHE A 622 -4.56 1.38 -3.26
CA PHE A 622 -4.36 1.79 -1.87
C PHE A 622 -4.07 0.57 -0.96
N GLY A 623 -4.86 -0.50 -1.08
CA GLY A 623 -4.65 -1.74 -0.34
C GLY A 623 -3.29 -2.37 -0.61
N CYS A 624 -2.86 -2.42 -1.88
CA CYS A 624 -1.51 -2.87 -2.26
C CYS A 624 -0.40 -2.02 -1.62
N ALA A 625 -0.57 -0.69 -1.56
CA ALA A 625 0.40 0.19 -0.91
C ALA A 625 0.52 -0.10 0.60
N VAL A 626 -0.60 -0.29 1.29
CA VAL A 626 -0.62 -0.63 2.73
C VAL A 626 0.05 -1.99 2.98
N VAL A 627 -0.27 -3.00 2.16
CA VAL A 627 0.37 -4.32 2.25
C VAL A 627 1.88 -4.23 2.01
N THR A 628 2.31 -3.48 0.99
CA THR A 628 3.73 -3.22 0.71
C THR A 628 4.41 -2.57 1.91
N GLY A 629 3.80 -1.54 2.51
CA GLY A 629 4.32 -0.89 3.71
C GLY A 629 4.44 -1.84 4.90
N MET A 630 3.47 -2.72 5.08
CA MET A 630 3.49 -3.73 6.14
C MET A 630 4.63 -4.76 5.92
N VAL A 631 4.79 -5.26 4.70
CA VAL A 631 5.82 -6.25 4.35
C VAL A 631 7.23 -5.66 4.50
N PHE A 632 7.47 -4.50 3.88
CA PHE A 632 8.78 -3.86 3.90
C PHE A 632 9.10 -3.16 5.24
N GLY A 633 8.09 -2.76 6.01
CA GLY A 633 8.24 -2.21 7.36
C GLY A 633 8.50 -3.28 8.42
N TYR A 634 8.11 -4.53 8.18
CA TYR A 634 8.25 -5.61 9.17
C TYR A 634 9.72 -5.92 9.50
N MET A 635 10.60 -5.98 8.51
CA MET A 635 12.02 -6.33 8.73
C MET A 635 12.75 -5.28 9.58
N PRO A 636 12.68 -3.96 9.31
CA PRO A 636 13.22 -2.94 10.20
C PRO A 636 12.62 -2.96 11.59
N ALA A 637 11.30 -3.14 11.70
CA ALA A 637 10.62 -3.20 12.99
C ALA A 637 11.09 -4.41 13.83
N ARG A 638 11.29 -5.57 13.19
CA ARG A 638 11.87 -6.75 13.84
C ARG A 638 13.32 -6.52 14.28
N THR A 639 14.11 -5.84 13.46
CA THR A 639 15.50 -5.48 13.82
C THR A 639 15.52 -4.58 15.04
N ALA A 640 14.64 -3.58 15.11
CA ALA A 640 14.48 -2.71 16.26
C ALA A 640 14.09 -3.48 17.55
N ALA A 641 13.15 -4.42 17.42
CA ALA A 641 12.66 -5.25 18.52
C ALA A 641 13.70 -6.27 19.05
N ALA A 642 14.65 -6.65 18.18
CA ALA A 642 15.70 -7.62 18.52
C ALA A 642 16.99 -6.97 19.05
N LEU A 643 17.02 -5.63 19.20
CA LEU A 643 18.18 -4.93 19.78
C LEU A 643 18.42 -5.37 21.21
N ASP A 644 19.71 -5.52 21.56
CA ASP A 644 20.13 -5.73 22.94
C ASP A 644 20.03 -4.40 23.70
N PRO A 645 19.27 -4.30 24.80
CA PRO A 645 19.10 -3.06 25.54
C PRO A 645 20.40 -2.50 26.09
N VAL A 646 21.38 -3.34 26.45
CA VAL A 646 22.68 -2.90 26.96
C VAL A 646 23.51 -2.24 25.87
N GLN A 647 23.60 -2.88 24.69
CA GLN A 647 24.31 -2.34 23.55
C GLN A 647 23.62 -1.04 23.03
N ALA A 648 22.30 -1.03 23.00
CA ALA A 648 21.53 0.11 22.58
C ALA A 648 21.72 1.35 23.49
N LEU A 649 21.88 1.15 24.80
CA LEU A 649 22.16 2.22 25.77
C LEU A 649 23.61 2.73 25.70
N ALA A 650 24.58 1.85 25.41
CA ALA A 650 25.99 2.20 25.28
C ALA A 650 26.27 3.11 24.09
N GLY A 651 25.40 3.11 23.06
CA GLY A 651 25.50 4.02 21.91
C GLY A 651 26.58 3.63 20.88
N GLU A 652 27.03 2.35 20.87
CA GLU A 652 27.93 1.78 19.86
C GLU A 652 27.18 1.15 18.67
#